data_17e58e54e2f6fec0febbe0c78c3c7e7f
#
_entry.id   17e58e54e2f6fec0febbe0c78c3c7e7f
#
_cell.length_a   1.000
_cell.length_b   1.000
_cell.length_c   1.000
_cell.angle_alpha   90.00
_cell.angle_beta   90.00
_cell.angle_gamma   90.00
#
_symmetry.space_group_name_H-M   'P 1'
#
loop_
_entity.id
_entity.type
_entity.pdbx_description
1 polymer ?
#
loop_
_entity_poly.entity_id
_entity_poly.type
_entity_poly.pdbx_seq_one_letter_code
_entity_poly.pdbx_strand_id
1 'polypeptide(L)'
;MKINYVGNQGDFTMENPEMLSYLYFPIANESGVMSSVAPDLAGDSKMSQNSFLMPPVSCENLHNDKSSRNVWCKINGKTLWSLTGRSAAQQAELFTEDKEPTYLEAGFMHHKITRTSEKNGVKAALSSVSPISGEKLELLKVELTNISEEEMTMQVVTAIPLYARSADNIRDHRHVTALLHRITTNETGILVKPTMTFDERGHKRNEINYGVFGGNENETPIGYYPIVEDFIGEGGNLENPRALYKNPLAPYAKGEGIDGYEALGGVVFAEKKVAAGETISYVIAMGYGDSAEELTAAANKFLSVKAFDKAWDETIAYWQEKVNVSYHTGNKDFDQWMKWVSFQPMLRRIYGCSFLPHHDYGKGGRGWRDLWQDCLALLIMNPDGVRQMLIDNFGGVRLDGTNATIIGSKQGEFIADRNGIARVWMDHGVWPYLTTELYINQTGDLDILLEENTYFKDLLICRGEDRDTDWDISQGEKQKDAAGNVYSGTLLEHLLIQNLSSFYDVGDHNEIRLRGADWNDALDMAAQRGESVAFTTMYADNMDHIAGLLAAFEASGRKTVKIAKEMQQLLVSGADLYDDVAKKREVLMNYCETCRHTLSGEKVEISVSELAANLKEKADWMREHIRKTEWVQTAEGDGFFNGYYDNSGKAVEGDINGGVRMMLTSQVFTIMSKTATNEQVTQIVKSADKYLYDASVGGYRLNTDFHEVKMDLGRMFGFAYGHKENGAVFCHMATMFGNALYQRGFAKEAYKVFNTLFEHCNDVEKSRIYPGVPEYVDAKGRGVYHYLTGAASWLLVTVITQMFGVRGQMGDLAFVPQLLPEQFDANGEAGLSMIFADRNVKIVMKNAEKKAPADYKVSAITIDGAAYDFAGTPVIKRANIEALSKDAQHTIEVTLA
;
A
#
# COMPACT_ATOMS: atom_id res chain seq x y z
N MET A 1 15.42 -22.63 -0.55
CA MET A 1 15.35 -21.55 0.47
C MET A 1 13.90 -21.35 0.85
N LYS A 2 13.55 -21.37 2.13
CA LYS A 2 12.16 -21.32 2.59
C LYS A 2 12.05 -20.31 3.74
N ILE A 3 10.95 -19.57 3.77
CA ILE A 3 10.53 -18.81 4.95
C ILE A 3 10.07 -19.80 6.00
N ASN A 4 10.58 -19.64 7.23
CA ASN A 4 10.14 -20.43 8.36
C ASN A 4 9.50 -19.50 9.39
N TYR A 5 8.18 -19.57 9.52
CA TYR A 5 7.44 -18.76 10.50
C TYR A 5 7.67 -19.24 11.92
N VAL A 6 7.85 -18.30 12.83
CA VAL A 6 8.13 -18.54 14.25
C VAL A 6 7.00 -17.93 15.08
N GLY A 7 6.43 -18.71 15.99
CA GLY A 7 5.32 -18.23 16.81
C GLY A 7 4.04 -18.02 16.03
N ASN A 8 3.31 -16.96 16.36
CA ASN A 8 1.98 -16.64 15.81
C ASN A 8 1.77 -15.14 15.53
N GLN A 9 2.85 -14.36 15.48
CA GLN A 9 2.80 -12.92 15.27
C GLN A 9 3.41 -12.47 13.94
N GLY A 10 3.68 -13.41 13.02
CA GLY A 10 4.26 -13.11 11.72
C GLY A 10 5.79 -13.10 11.70
N ASP A 11 6.45 -13.35 12.84
CA ASP A 11 7.92 -13.46 12.88
C ASP A 11 8.39 -14.63 12.02
N PHE A 12 9.52 -14.46 11.37
CA PHE A 12 10.07 -15.49 10.49
C PHE A 12 11.59 -15.51 10.51
N THR A 13 12.13 -16.64 10.06
CA THR A 13 13.57 -16.85 9.87
C THR A 13 13.88 -17.32 8.47
N MET A 14 15.11 -17.06 8.02
CA MET A 14 15.58 -17.45 6.71
C MET A 14 17.10 -17.65 6.71
N GLU A 15 17.58 -18.69 6.03
CA GLU A 15 18.98 -18.93 5.84
C GLU A 15 19.47 -18.30 4.53
N ASN A 16 20.65 -17.70 4.55
CA ASN A 16 21.35 -17.17 3.38
C ASN A 16 20.46 -16.24 2.47
N PRO A 17 19.75 -15.26 3.04
CA PRO A 17 18.84 -14.42 2.25
C PRO A 17 19.55 -13.60 1.17
N GLU A 18 20.84 -13.30 1.31
CA GLU A 18 21.66 -12.57 0.33
C GLU A 18 21.85 -13.33 -0.99
N MET A 19 21.53 -14.62 -1.02
CA MET A 19 21.53 -15.42 -2.27
C MET A 19 20.33 -15.11 -3.17
N LEU A 20 19.39 -14.30 -2.70
CA LEU A 20 18.25 -13.83 -3.47
C LEU A 20 18.38 -12.33 -3.74
N SER A 21 18.42 -11.96 -5.02
CA SER A 21 18.38 -10.55 -5.41
C SER A 21 17.00 -9.93 -5.15
N TYR A 22 16.97 -8.64 -4.96
CA TYR A 22 15.75 -7.80 -4.83
C TYR A 22 15.01 -7.89 -3.50
N LEU A 23 15.47 -8.68 -2.53
CA LEU A 23 14.88 -8.65 -1.19
C LEU A 23 15.18 -7.31 -0.50
N TYR A 24 14.15 -6.69 0.02
CA TYR A 24 14.26 -5.51 0.89
C TYR A 24 13.20 -5.52 1.98
N PHE A 25 13.53 -4.97 3.12
CA PHE A 25 12.74 -5.02 4.33
C PHE A 25 12.47 -3.60 4.86
N PRO A 26 11.23 -3.26 5.27
CA PRO A 26 10.90 -1.93 5.76
C PRO A 26 11.36 -1.74 7.21
N ILE A 27 12.04 -0.64 7.47
CA ILE A 27 12.34 -0.13 8.81
C ILE A 27 11.81 1.30 8.85
N ALA A 28 10.78 1.53 9.65
CA ALA A 28 10.11 2.82 9.68
C ALA A 28 9.44 3.10 11.02
N ASN A 29 9.08 4.34 11.25
CA ASN A 29 8.20 4.76 12.32
C ASN A 29 7.22 5.84 11.88
N GLU A 30 6.25 6.18 12.73
CA GLU A 30 5.24 7.19 12.44
C GLU A 30 5.78 8.63 12.50
N SER A 31 7.04 8.84 12.92
CA SER A 31 7.70 10.15 12.92
C SER A 31 8.24 10.55 11.55
N GLY A 32 8.13 9.67 10.56
CA GLY A 32 8.47 9.93 9.17
C GLY A 32 9.77 9.30 8.68
N VAL A 33 10.49 8.53 9.49
CA VAL A 33 11.63 7.74 9.01
C VAL A 33 11.11 6.58 8.17
N MET A 34 11.63 6.47 6.97
CA MET A 34 11.29 5.45 5.98
C MET A 34 12.56 4.87 5.41
N SER A 35 12.97 3.71 5.89
CA SER A 35 14.15 2.99 5.43
C SER A 35 13.79 1.66 4.81
N SER A 36 14.59 1.24 3.85
CA SER A 36 14.56 -0.12 3.32
C SER A 36 15.93 -0.75 3.47
N VAL A 37 15.96 -2.03 3.87
CA VAL A 37 17.19 -2.76 4.07
C VAL A 37 17.18 -4.08 3.30
N ALA A 38 18.23 -4.28 2.48
CA ALA A 38 18.52 -5.57 1.86
C ALA A 38 19.23 -6.50 2.87
N PRO A 39 19.37 -7.80 2.58
CA PRO A 39 20.06 -8.74 3.48
C PRO A 39 21.49 -8.34 3.86
N ASP A 40 22.18 -7.58 3.02
CA ASP A 40 23.51 -7.03 3.24
C ASP A 40 23.51 -5.60 3.78
N LEU A 41 22.33 -5.16 4.30
CA LEU A 41 22.04 -3.83 4.82
C LEU A 41 22.24 -2.68 3.81
N ALA A 42 22.27 -2.98 2.51
CA ALA A 42 22.09 -1.99 1.45
C ALA A 42 20.66 -1.44 1.46
N GLY A 43 20.40 -0.47 0.62
CA GLY A 43 19.10 0.22 0.54
C GLY A 43 19.18 1.66 1.03
N ASP A 44 18.04 2.35 0.94
CA ASP A 44 17.99 3.77 1.25
C ASP A 44 17.38 4.08 2.63
N SER A 45 17.43 5.36 3.01
CA SER A 45 16.72 5.92 4.15
C SER A 45 16.30 7.35 3.81
N LYS A 46 15.02 7.68 4.05
CA LYS A 46 14.44 8.98 3.72
C LYS A 46 13.35 9.40 4.70
N MET A 47 13.01 10.70 4.69
CA MET A 47 11.77 11.24 5.25
C MET A 47 10.80 11.71 4.14
N SER A 48 11.36 12.11 2.99
CA SER A 48 10.61 12.56 1.81
C SER A 48 11.48 12.43 0.57
N GLN A 49 10.94 12.72 -0.60
CA GLN A 49 11.71 12.77 -1.85
C GLN A 49 12.85 13.81 -1.84
N ASN A 50 12.72 14.82 -0.99
CA ASN A 50 13.70 15.90 -0.91
C ASN A 50 14.67 15.75 0.27
N SER A 51 14.54 14.69 1.08
CA SER A 51 15.36 14.47 2.27
C SER A 51 15.73 12.99 2.44
N PHE A 52 16.74 12.57 1.68
CA PHE A 52 17.36 11.26 1.82
C PHE A 52 18.58 11.34 2.75
N LEU A 53 18.65 10.47 3.74
CA LEU A 53 19.85 10.30 4.57
C LEU A 53 20.90 9.49 3.84
N MET A 54 20.51 8.33 3.30
CA MET A 54 21.35 7.49 2.45
C MET A 54 20.99 7.69 0.97
N PRO A 55 21.90 7.39 0.03
CA PRO A 55 21.62 7.51 -1.39
C PRO A 55 20.36 6.76 -1.81
N PRO A 56 19.47 7.39 -2.60
CA PRO A 56 18.28 6.74 -3.11
C PRO A 56 18.63 5.59 -4.06
N VAL A 57 17.90 4.49 -3.95
CA VAL A 57 18.06 3.32 -4.80
C VAL A 57 16.70 2.68 -5.09
N SER A 58 16.47 2.22 -6.32
CA SER A 58 15.30 1.43 -6.67
C SER A 58 15.53 -0.06 -6.39
N CYS A 59 14.46 -0.81 -6.15
CA CYS A 59 14.55 -2.25 -5.88
C CYS A 59 15.19 -3.02 -7.04
N GLU A 60 14.97 -2.60 -8.28
CA GLU A 60 15.57 -3.18 -9.47
C GLU A 60 17.10 -2.99 -9.52
N ASN A 61 17.60 -2.00 -8.80
CA ASN A 61 19.02 -1.60 -8.83
C ASN A 61 19.77 -1.87 -7.52
N LEU A 62 19.15 -2.54 -6.55
CA LEU A 62 19.77 -2.90 -5.27
C LEU A 62 21.10 -3.65 -5.45
N HIS A 63 21.19 -4.51 -6.47
CA HIS A 63 22.40 -5.28 -6.78
C HIS A 63 23.59 -4.42 -7.25
N ASN A 64 23.35 -3.18 -7.69
CA ASN A 64 24.38 -2.23 -8.09
C ASN A 64 24.68 -1.19 -6.99
N ASP A 65 23.93 -1.18 -5.91
CA ASP A 65 24.11 -0.22 -4.84
C ASP A 65 25.33 -0.59 -3.97
N LYS A 66 26.29 0.32 -3.89
CA LYS A 66 27.45 0.19 -3.01
C LYS A 66 27.25 0.86 -1.65
N SER A 67 26.17 1.60 -1.50
CA SER A 67 25.80 2.22 -0.23
C SER A 67 25.12 1.21 0.68
N SER A 68 25.59 1.06 1.88
CA SER A 68 24.97 0.20 2.88
C SER A 68 25.22 0.76 4.28
N ARG A 69 24.56 0.18 5.27
CA ARG A 69 24.85 0.42 6.68
C ARG A 69 26.05 -0.43 7.08
N ASN A 70 27.16 -0.29 6.34
CA ASN A 70 28.32 -1.16 6.49
C ASN A 70 29.07 -0.88 7.78
N VAL A 71 29.51 -1.96 8.42
CA VAL A 71 30.37 -1.94 9.61
C VAL A 71 31.55 -2.86 9.33
N TRP A 72 32.75 -2.37 9.57
CA TRP A 72 34.01 -3.09 9.38
C TRP A 72 34.59 -3.50 10.73
N CYS A 73 35.17 -4.68 10.75
CA CYS A 73 36.05 -5.12 11.82
C CYS A 73 37.48 -5.33 11.27
N LYS A 74 38.44 -4.66 11.89
CA LYS A 74 39.85 -4.92 11.66
C LYS A 74 40.35 -5.89 12.74
N ILE A 75 40.64 -7.11 12.34
CA ILE A 75 41.04 -8.22 13.20
C ILE A 75 42.58 -8.32 13.26
N ASN A 76 43.13 -8.36 14.45
CA ASN A 76 44.58 -8.48 14.73
C ASN A 76 45.43 -7.46 13.93
N GLY A 77 44.85 -6.27 13.69
CA GLY A 77 45.51 -5.19 12.96
C GLY A 77 45.77 -5.45 11.48
N LYS A 78 45.30 -6.55 10.91
CA LYS A 78 45.62 -7.00 9.55
C LYS A 78 44.38 -7.35 8.71
N THR A 79 43.50 -8.22 9.19
CA THR A 79 42.35 -8.72 8.42
C THR A 79 41.21 -7.72 8.48
N LEU A 80 40.71 -7.32 7.31
CA LEU A 80 39.52 -6.48 7.18
C LEU A 80 38.33 -7.36 6.86
N TRP A 81 37.32 -7.30 7.69
CA TRP A 81 36.08 -8.06 7.55
C TRP A 81 34.88 -7.14 7.61
N SER A 82 33.98 -7.23 6.65
CA SER A 82 32.72 -6.50 6.65
C SER A 82 31.63 -7.33 7.33
N LEU A 83 30.98 -6.79 8.36
CA LEU A 83 29.92 -7.47 9.10
C LEU A 83 28.67 -7.69 8.22
N THR A 84 28.52 -6.84 7.22
CA THR A 84 27.42 -6.96 6.25
C THR A 84 27.72 -7.85 5.03
N GLY A 85 28.99 -8.35 4.93
CA GLY A 85 29.44 -9.16 3.80
C GLY A 85 29.76 -8.34 2.53
N ARG A 86 29.92 -7.04 2.67
CA ARG A 86 30.12 -6.10 1.54
C ARG A 86 31.60 -5.81 1.24
N SER A 87 32.55 -6.58 1.78
CA SER A 87 33.93 -6.43 1.33
C SER A 87 34.12 -7.08 -0.04
N ALA A 88 35.03 -6.53 -0.85
CA ALA A 88 35.37 -7.11 -2.16
C ALA A 88 35.81 -8.59 -2.04
N ALA A 89 36.52 -8.97 -0.95
CA ALA A 89 36.90 -10.35 -0.69
C ALA A 89 35.69 -11.26 -0.45
N GLN A 90 34.73 -10.85 0.41
CA GLN A 90 33.52 -11.62 0.69
C GLN A 90 32.61 -11.72 -0.53
N GLN A 91 32.52 -10.66 -1.34
CA GLN A 91 31.78 -10.69 -2.59
C GLN A 91 32.40 -11.65 -3.62
N ALA A 92 33.71 -11.79 -3.67
CA ALA A 92 34.39 -12.77 -4.53
C ALA A 92 34.15 -14.22 -4.06
N GLU A 93 33.91 -14.44 -2.77
CA GLU A 93 33.66 -15.76 -2.18
C GLU A 93 32.18 -16.16 -2.22
N LEU A 94 31.26 -15.27 -2.57
CA LEU A 94 29.81 -15.47 -2.45
C LEU A 94 29.28 -16.73 -3.15
N PHE A 95 29.90 -17.17 -4.24
CA PHE A 95 29.51 -18.35 -5.03
C PHE A 95 30.51 -19.48 -4.92
N THR A 96 31.31 -19.50 -3.88
CA THR A 96 32.31 -20.55 -3.60
C THR A 96 31.97 -21.31 -2.33
N GLU A 97 32.75 -22.36 -2.02
CA GLU A 97 32.63 -23.12 -0.76
C GLU A 97 33.01 -22.28 0.47
N ASP A 98 33.77 -21.20 0.28
CA ASP A 98 34.18 -20.28 1.34
C ASP A 98 33.12 -19.23 1.71
N LYS A 99 31.92 -19.29 1.11
CA LYS A 99 30.79 -18.41 1.44
C LYS A 99 30.46 -18.48 2.92
N GLU A 100 30.43 -17.34 3.56
CA GLU A 100 30.02 -17.22 4.95
C GLU A 100 28.52 -17.47 5.10
N PRO A 101 28.05 -18.32 6.04
CA PRO A 101 26.63 -18.49 6.30
C PRO A 101 26.02 -17.25 6.94
N THR A 102 24.80 -16.96 6.52
CA THR A 102 23.98 -15.89 7.11
C THR A 102 22.63 -16.42 7.57
N TYR A 103 22.08 -15.81 8.60
CA TYR A 103 20.79 -16.14 9.19
C TYR A 103 19.99 -14.89 9.50
N LEU A 104 18.76 -14.83 8.99
CA LEU A 104 17.84 -13.74 9.20
C LEU A 104 16.78 -14.11 10.23
N GLU A 105 16.52 -13.21 11.16
CA GLU A 105 15.37 -13.18 12.06
C GLU A 105 14.64 -11.84 11.84
N ALA A 106 13.36 -11.85 11.52
CA ALA A 106 12.63 -10.62 11.25
C ALA A 106 11.14 -10.75 11.62
N GLY A 107 10.54 -9.62 11.90
CA GLY A 107 9.12 -9.45 12.16
C GLY A 107 8.72 -8.01 11.85
N PHE A 108 7.57 -7.54 12.31
CA PHE A 108 7.10 -6.20 11.96
C PHE A 108 8.07 -5.12 12.41
N MET A 109 8.68 -4.40 11.46
CA MET A 109 9.62 -3.29 11.67
C MET A 109 10.90 -3.64 12.45
N HIS A 110 11.24 -4.91 12.58
CA HIS A 110 12.52 -5.33 13.15
C HIS A 110 13.20 -6.37 12.28
N HIS A 111 14.52 -6.25 12.15
CA HIS A 111 15.33 -7.06 11.23
C HIS A 111 16.67 -7.34 11.89
N LYS A 112 17.06 -8.60 12.00
CA LYS A 112 18.33 -9.03 12.54
C LYS A 112 19.00 -10.01 11.60
N ILE A 113 20.20 -9.68 11.13
CA ILE A 113 21.01 -10.55 10.30
C ILE A 113 22.25 -10.97 11.07
N THR A 114 22.50 -12.28 11.07
CA THR A 114 23.70 -12.86 11.69
C THR A 114 24.60 -13.44 10.59
N ARG A 115 25.89 -13.12 10.63
CA ARG A 115 26.93 -13.63 9.72
C ARG A 115 28.02 -14.29 10.51
N THR A 116 28.47 -15.46 10.07
CA THR A 116 29.55 -16.21 10.72
C THR A 116 30.71 -16.39 9.76
N SER A 117 31.92 -16.08 10.23
CA SER A 117 33.16 -16.29 9.50
C SER A 117 34.07 -17.25 10.32
N GLU A 118 33.94 -18.54 10.04
CA GLU A 118 34.80 -19.58 10.66
C GLU A 118 36.28 -19.32 10.35
N LYS A 119 36.58 -18.90 9.11
CA LYS A 119 37.92 -18.56 8.63
C LYS A 119 38.61 -17.48 9.47
N ASN A 120 37.86 -16.49 9.91
CA ASN A 120 38.33 -15.35 10.69
C ASN A 120 38.07 -15.52 12.20
N GLY A 121 37.37 -16.56 12.62
CA GLY A 121 37.03 -16.84 14.01
C GLY A 121 36.04 -15.81 14.60
N VAL A 122 35.14 -15.25 13.79
CA VAL A 122 34.25 -14.16 14.22
C VAL A 122 32.80 -14.41 13.78
N LYS A 123 31.88 -13.93 14.61
CA LYS A 123 30.45 -13.92 14.31
C LYS A 123 29.89 -12.52 14.59
N ALA A 124 29.10 -11.99 13.68
CA ALA A 124 28.41 -10.70 13.87
C ALA A 124 26.88 -10.88 13.84
N ALA A 125 26.19 -10.14 14.69
CA ALA A 125 24.75 -9.93 14.61
C ALA A 125 24.45 -8.45 14.49
N LEU A 126 23.61 -8.08 13.52
CA LEU A 126 23.23 -6.73 13.19
C LEU A 126 21.72 -6.60 13.31
N SER A 127 21.24 -5.89 14.32
CA SER A 127 19.81 -5.72 14.62
C SER A 127 19.37 -4.30 14.32
N SER A 128 18.33 -4.14 13.47
CA SER A 128 17.86 -2.85 12.99
C SER A 128 16.42 -2.59 13.40
N VAL A 129 16.12 -1.40 13.93
CA VAL A 129 14.77 -0.89 14.23
C VAL A 129 14.70 0.62 14.04
N SER A 130 13.49 1.15 13.99
CA SER A 130 13.21 2.57 14.16
C SER A 130 12.37 2.75 15.42
N PRO A 131 12.82 3.57 16.43
CA PRO A 131 12.14 3.66 17.71
C PRO A 131 10.76 4.31 17.57
N ILE A 132 9.80 3.82 18.34
CA ILE A 132 8.42 4.33 18.32
C ILE A 132 8.20 5.60 19.16
N SER A 133 9.21 6.05 19.88
CA SER A 133 9.13 7.14 20.86
C SER A 133 9.14 8.55 20.24
N GLY A 134 9.06 8.65 18.93
CA GLY A 134 8.89 9.92 18.21
C GLY A 134 10.16 10.49 17.59
N GLU A 135 11.33 9.94 17.89
CA GLU A 135 12.59 10.36 17.28
C GLU A 135 12.67 9.92 15.82
N LYS A 136 13.23 10.77 14.97
CA LYS A 136 13.43 10.51 13.54
C LYS A 136 14.74 9.76 13.32
N LEU A 137 14.82 8.54 13.87
CA LEU A 137 16.05 7.73 13.88
C LEU A 137 15.82 6.31 13.34
N GLU A 138 16.85 5.76 12.74
CA GLU A 138 17.08 4.33 12.56
C GLU A 138 18.20 3.91 13.49
N LEU A 139 18.05 2.80 14.21
CA LEU A 139 19.01 2.25 15.14
C LEU A 139 19.56 0.92 14.63
N LEU A 140 20.86 0.72 14.77
CA LEU A 140 21.54 -0.51 14.42
C LEU A 140 22.39 -0.95 15.62
N LYS A 141 22.03 -2.08 16.25
CA LYS A 141 22.89 -2.73 17.24
C LYS A 141 23.86 -3.67 16.53
N VAL A 142 25.13 -3.54 16.84
CA VAL A 142 26.23 -4.34 16.34
C VAL A 142 26.75 -5.19 17.48
N GLU A 143 26.69 -6.51 17.33
CA GLU A 143 27.25 -7.48 18.26
C GLU A 143 28.31 -8.29 17.52
N LEU A 144 29.54 -8.31 18.03
CA LEU A 144 30.69 -9.00 17.41
C LEU A 144 31.33 -9.95 18.41
N THR A 145 31.26 -11.24 18.13
CA THR A 145 31.71 -12.33 19.01
C THR A 145 33.00 -12.95 18.46
N ASN A 146 34.01 -13.12 19.31
CA ASN A 146 35.14 -13.98 19.03
C ASN A 146 34.73 -15.45 19.20
N ILE A 147 34.62 -16.17 18.11
CA ILE A 147 34.26 -17.61 18.13
C ILE A 147 35.50 -18.53 18.00
N SER A 148 36.71 -17.93 17.99
CA SER A 148 37.95 -18.71 18.01
C SER A 148 38.32 -19.16 19.43
N GLU A 149 39.33 -20.00 19.55
CA GLU A 149 39.85 -20.51 20.84
C GLU A 149 40.86 -19.55 21.49
N GLU A 150 41.31 -18.49 20.79
CA GLU A 150 42.32 -17.58 21.25
C GLU A 150 41.80 -16.15 21.38
N GLU A 151 42.48 -15.36 22.28
CA GLU A 151 42.22 -13.88 22.35
C GLU A 151 42.65 -13.24 21.02
N MET A 152 41.85 -12.32 20.52
CA MET A 152 42.18 -11.53 19.32
C MET A 152 41.89 -10.05 19.55
N THR A 153 42.56 -9.17 18.77
CA THR A 153 42.21 -7.75 18.79
C THR A 153 41.18 -7.46 17.70
N MET A 154 40.20 -6.63 18.03
CA MET A 154 39.15 -6.17 17.14
C MET A 154 39.00 -4.66 17.20
N GLN A 155 38.97 -4.01 16.04
CA GLN A 155 38.66 -2.59 15.92
C GLN A 155 37.47 -2.39 14.97
N VAL A 156 36.41 -1.75 15.46
CA VAL A 156 35.19 -1.54 14.73
C VAL A 156 35.14 -0.15 14.09
N VAL A 157 34.73 -0.09 12.82
CA VAL A 157 34.60 1.16 12.06
C VAL A 157 33.29 1.10 11.23
N THR A 158 32.42 2.08 11.35
CA THR A 158 31.24 2.20 10.47
C THR A 158 31.61 2.86 9.14
N ALA A 159 30.81 2.59 8.10
CA ALA A 159 30.98 3.22 6.79
C ALA A 159 29.61 3.42 6.12
N ILE A 160 28.85 4.38 6.62
CA ILE A 160 27.48 4.67 6.19
C ILE A 160 27.47 5.96 5.36
N PRO A 161 27.25 5.93 4.04
CA PRO A 161 27.20 7.14 3.22
C PRO A 161 26.07 8.06 3.67
N LEU A 162 26.39 9.31 3.96
CA LEU A 162 25.43 10.37 4.29
C LEU A 162 25.16 11.21 3.05
N TYR A 163 24.06 10.89 2.36
CA TYR A 163 23.69 11.55 1.12
C TYR A 163 23.13 12.96 1.33
N ALA A 164 22.23 13.14 2.30
CA ALA A 164 21.71 14.42 2.81
C ALA A 164 21.16 15.37 1.73
N ARG A 165 20.40 14.86 0.76
CA ARG A 165 19.91 15.60 -0.42
C ARG A 165 18.60 15.06 -0.95
N SER A 166 18.02 15.75 -1.98
CA SER A 166 16.92 15.27 -2.76
C SER A 166 17.30 14.06 -3.63
N ALA A 167 16.34 13.17 -3.88
CA ALA A 167 16.50 12.04 -4.79
C ALA A 167 16.97 12.46 -6.19
N ASP A 168 16.49 13.57 -6.70
CA ASP A 168 16.84 14.06 -8.05
C ASP A 168 18.35 14.28 -8.23
N ASN A 169 19.05 14.60 -7.14
CA ASN A 169 20.48 14.89 -7.20
C ASN A 169 21.37 13.63 -7.32
N ILE A 170 20.83 12.42 -7.27
CA ILE A 170 21.63 11.19 -7.48
C ILE A 170 22.12 11.11 -8.92
N ARG A 171 21.29 11.53 -9.87
CA ARG A 171 21.57 11.52 -11.30
C ARG A 171 22.21 12.82 -11.76
N ASP A 172 21.58 13.93 -11.41
CA ASP A 172 21.96 15.26 -11.87
C ASP A 172 22.66 16.05 -10.75
N HIS A 173 23.78 16.65 -11.06
CA HIS A 173 24.50 17.56 -10.16
C HIS A 173 24.98 16.95 -8.83
N ARG A 174 25.19 15.63 -8.75
CA ARG A 174 25.64 14.98 -7.50
C ARG A 174 26.87 15.64 -6.90
N HIS A 175 27.89 15.91 -7.71
CA HIS A 175 29.10 16.61 -7.26
C HIS A 175 28.78 18.04 -6.79
N VAL A 176 28.03 18.80 -7.59
CA VAL A 176 27.70 20.21 -7.25
C VAL A 176 26.92 20.30 -5.93
N THR A 177 26.00 19.39 -5.72
CA THR A 177 25.20 19.39 -4.48
C THR A 177 25.98 18.89 -3.27
N ALA A 178 27.04 18.10 -3.44
CA ALA A 178 27.95 17.75 -2.36
C ALA A 178 28.72 18.98 -1.83
N LEU A 179 29.00 19.97 -2.68
CA LEU A 179 29.64 21.23 -2.29
C LEU A 179 28.81 22.05 -1.27
N LEU A 180 27.54 21.76 -1.16
CA LEU A 180 26.64 22.41 -0.20
C LEU A 180 26.77 21.83 1.21
N HIS A 181 27.39 20.67 1.39
CA HIS A 181 27.53 20.01 2.68
C HIS A 181 28.42 20.82 3.63
N ARG A 182 27.94 20.95 4.87
CA ARG A 182 28.72 21.41 6.03
C ARG A 182 28.77 20.23 6.98
N ILE A 183 29.96 19.65 7.11
CA ILE A 183 30.17 18.42 7.85
C ILE A 183 30.90 18.76 9.13
N THR A 184 30.38 18.30 10.26
CA THR A 184 30.99 18.51 11.58
C THR A 184 31.02 17.20 12.35
N THR A 185 31.95 17.10 13.29
CA THR A 185 32.05 15.95 14.19
C THR A 185 31.89 16.43 15.65
N ASN A 186 31.28 15.62 16.49
CA ASN A 186 31.12 15.88 17.90
C ASN A 186 31.59 14.70 18.78
N GLU A 187 31.14 14.57 20.02
CA GLU A 187 31.57 13.53 20.95
C GLU A 187 31.15 12.13 20.52
N THR A 188 30.01 11.98 19.76
CA THR A 188 29.41 10.70 19.48
C THR A 188 29.17 10.44 17.98
N GLY A 189 29.37 11.46 17.12
CA GLY A 189 29.01 11.27 15.73
C GLY A 189 29.46 12.33 14.74
N ILE A 190 28.93 12.14 13.53
CA ILE A 190 29.16 12.98 12.36
C ILE A 190 27.81 13.58 11.97
N LEU A 191 27.80 14.88 11.76
CA LEU A 191 26.63 15.67 11.38
C LEU A 191 26.86 16.32 10.01
N VAL A 192 25.82 16.38 9.20
CA VAL A 192 25.81 17.05 7.90
C VAL A 192 24.62 17.99 7.83
N LYS A 193 24.90 19.27 7.57
CA LYS A 193 23.89 20.27 7.28
C LYS A 193 24.14 20.88 5.91
N PRO A 194 23.43 20.46 4.85
CA PRO A 194 23.50 21.17 3.58
C PRO A 194 23.03 22.62 3.74
N THR A 195 23.64 23.54 3.02
CA THR A 195 23.24 24.97 3.08
C THR A 195 21.90 25.21 2.35
N MET A 196 21.66 24.44 1.30
CA MET A 196 20.48 24.54 0.43
C MET A 196 20.00 23.15 0.02
N THR A 197 18.75 23.05 -0.37
CA THR A 197 18.19 21.92 -1.08
C THR A 197 18.02 22.29 -2.56
N PHE A 198 18.37 21.34 -3.45
CA PHE A 198 18.08 21.42 -4.88
C PHE A 198 17.01 20.35 -5.18
N ASP A 199 15.83 20.79 -5.57
CA ASP A 199 14.75 19.91 -5.98
C ASP A 199 14.13 20.46 -7.29
N GLU A 200 13.19 19.77 -7.87
CA GLU A 200 12.50 20.18 -9.09
C GLU A 200 11.75 21.53 -8.96
N ARG A 201 11.50 21.97 -7.74
CA ARG A 201 10.83 23.24 -7.44
C ARG A 201 11.79 24.41 -7.27
N GLY A 202 13.09 24.17 -7.47
CA GLY A 202 14.16 25.17 -7.36
C GLY A 202 14.96 25.05 -6.08
N HIS A 203 15.63 26.12 -5.74
CA HIS A 203 16.59 26.17 -4.63
C HIS A 203 15.93 26.78 -3.38
N LYS A 204 16.08 26.10 -2.26
CA LYS A 204 15.57 26.55 -0.95
C LYS A 204 16.66 26.45 0.11
N ARG A 205 16.59 27.27 1.14
CA ARG A 205 17.40 27.08 2.33
C ARG A 205 17.08 25.71 2.93
N ASN A 206 18.11 24.93 3.26
CA ASN A 206 17.93 23.68 3.96
C ASN A 206 17.80 23.92 5.46
N GLU A 207 16.88 23.22 6.11
CA GLU A 207 16.62 23.31 7.55
C GLU A 207 16.90 21.98 8.27
N ILE A 208 17.18 20.90 7.51
CA ILE A 208 17.35 19.54 8.03
C ILE A 208 18.83 19.27 8.33
N ASN A 209 19.10 18.75 9.51
CA ASN A 209 20.38 18.16 9.87
C ASN A 209 20.29 16.63 9.73
N TYR A 210 21.36 16.03 9.25
CA TYR A 210 21.51 14.59 9.08
C TYR A 210 22.68 14.13 9.94
N GLY A 211 22.64 12.89 10.47
CA GLY A 211 23.75 12.43 11.28
C GLY A 211 23.84 10.91 11.41
N VAL A 212 25.05 10.45 11.70
CA VAL A 212 25.36 9.10 12.14
C VAL A 212 26.17 9.19 13.42
N PHE A 213 25.72 8.48 14.45
CA PHE A 213 26.27 8.49 15.79
C PHE A 213 26.56 7.05 16.21
N GLY A 214 27.54 6.87 17.11
CA GLY A 214 27.87 5.55 17.64
C GLY A 214 28.37 5.60 19.06
N GLY A 215 28.15 4.49 19.79
CA GLY A 215 28.62 4.36 21.16
C GLY A 215 28.14 3.09 21.85
N ASN A 216 28.50 2.94 23.10
CA ASN A 216 27.88 2.01 24.03
C ASN A 216 27.90 2.61 25.44
N GLU A 217 27.55 1.85 26.48
CA GLU A 217 27.51 2.35 27.88
C GLU A 217 28.82 2.96 28.39
N ASN A 218 29.94 2.53 27.82
CA ASN A 218 31.26 2.81 28.36
C ASN A 218 32.19 3.54 27.38
N GLU A 219 31.77 3.66 26.12
CA GLU A 219 32.66 4.13 25.05
C GLU A 219 31.99 5.09 24.10
N THR A 220 32.74 6.10 23.73
CA THR A 220 32.47 6.98 22.59
C THR A 220 33.53 6.75 21.51
N PRO A 221 33.29 7.18 20.27
CA PRO A 221 34.27 7.08 19.19
C PRO A 221 35.61 7.75 19.55
N ILE A 222 36.69 7.17 19.05
CA ILE A 222 38.04 7.75 19.17
C ILE A 222 38.43 8.68 18.02
N GLY A 223 37.59 8.66 16.92
CA GLY A 223 37.81 9.47 15.73
C GLY A 223 36.82 9.13 14.64
N TYR A 224 36.94 9.78 13.48
CA TYR A 224 35.96 9.80 12.45
C TYR A 224 36.59 9.74 11.06
N TYR A 225 35.88 9.13 10.10
CA TYR A 225 36.01 9.31 8.64
C TYR A 225 34.77 10.04 8.12
N PRO A 226 34.75 11.39 8.13
CA PRO A 226 33.53 12.14 7.84
C PRO A 226 33.26 12.36 6.35
N ILE A 227 34.21 12.01 5.46
CA ILE A 227 34.08 12.14 4.02
C ILE A 227 34.43 10.84 3.31
N VAL A 228 33.68 10.57 2.24
CA VAL A 228 33.82 9.33 1.44
C VAL A 228 35.20 9.25 0.81
N GLU A 229 35.69 10.34 0.23
CA GLU A 229 36.94 10.39 -0.52
C GLU A 229 38.17 9.95 0.28
N ASP A 230 38.29 10.42 1.52
CA ASP A 230 39.39 10.05 2.39
C ASP A 230 39.30 8.63 2.94
N PHE A 231 38.08 8.14 3.11
CA PHE A 231 37.87 6.78 3.55
C PHE A 231 38.21 5.78 2.45
N ILE A 232 37.66 5.97 1.24
CA ILE A 232 37.97 5.08 0.13
C ILE A 232 39.43 5.20 -0.32
N GLY A 233 39.96 6.41 -0.36
CA GLY A 233 41.32 6.73 -0.82
C GLY A 233 41.54 6.47 -2.31
N GLU A 234 42.69 6.84 -2.81
CA GLU A 234 43.07 6.65 -4.22
C GLU A 234 43.09 5.15 -4.61
N GLY A 235 42.29 4.81 -5.61
CA GLY A 235 42.15 3.46 -6.12
C GLY A 235 41.23 2.55 -5.29
N GLY A 236 40.71 3.01 -4.15
CA GLY A 236 39.77 2.29 -3.30
C GLY A 236 38.31 2.57 -3.65
N ASN A 237 37.40 1.88 -2.95
CA ASN A 237 35.98 2.11 -2.99
C ASN A 237 35.34 1.67 -1.64
N LEU A 238 34.04 1.78 -1.50
CA LEU A 238 33.32 1.41 -0.25
C LEU A 238 33.43 -0.08 0.10
N GLU A 239 33.70 -0.95 -0.86
CA GLU A 239 33.90 -2.40 -0.65
C GLU A 239 35.37 -2.76 -0.41
N ASN A 240 36.30 -1.84 -0.68
CA ASN A 240 37.74 -1.98 -0.45
C ASN A 240 38.36 -0.63 -0.08
N PRO A 241 38.06 -0.09 1.11
CA PRO A 241 38.48 1.25 1.50
C PRO A 241 39.93 1.28 1.94
N ARG A 242 40.72 2.10 1.25
CA ARG A 242 42.19 2.21 1.51
C ARG A 242 42.53 2.68 2.91
N ALA A 243 41.69 3.51 3.52
CA ALA A 243 41.96 4.06 4.87
C ALA A 243 42.11 2.93 5.92
N LEU A 244 41.38 1.82 5.77
CA LEU A 244 41.42 0.72 6.73
C LEU A 244 42.70 -0.13 6.67
N TYR A 245 43.49 -0.01 5.60
CA TYR A 245 44.81 -0.69 5.50
C TYR A 245 45.91 0.00 6.31
N LYS A 246 45.69 1.24 6.79
CA LYS A 246 46.62 1.92 7.68
C LYS A 246 46.65 1.23 9.05
N ASN A 247 47.83 1.12 9.66
CA ASN A 247 48.01 0.54 10.99
C ASN A 247 49.05 1.36 11.78
N PRO A 248 48.66 2.10 12.86
CA PRO A 248 47.26 2.30 13.30
C PRO A 248 46.41 3.06 12.29
N LEU A 249 45.07 2.99 12.44
CA LEU A 249 44.16 3.84 11.69
C LEU A 249 44.45 5.31 11.96
N ALA A 250 44.17 6.17 10.96
CA ALA A 250 44.40 7.60 11.04
C ALA A 250 43.10 8.39 10.77
N PRO A 251 42.13 8.30 11.69
CA PRO A 251 40.88 9.04 11.57
C PRO A 251 41.05 10.51 11.89
N TYR A 252 40.13 11.35 11.47
CA TYR A 252 40.01 12.74 11.92
C TYR A 252 39.66 12.79 13.40
N ALA A 253 40.14 13.84 14.07
CA ALA A 253 39.77 14.12 15.45
C ALA A 253 38.32 14.68 15.53
N LYS A 254 37.76 14.64 16.74
CA LYS A 254 36.49 15.31 17.02
C LYS A 254 36.61 16.83 16.93
N GLY A 255 35.51 17.49 16.56
CA GLY A 255 35.43 18.94 16.46
C GLY A 255 36.00 19.52 15.15
N GLU A 256 36.46 18.68 14.24
CA GLU A 256 36.87 19.11 12.91
C GLU A 256 35.65 19.36 12.02
N GLY A 257 35.64 20.49 11.30
CA GLY A 257 34.65 20.84 10.30
C GLY A 257 35.24 20.69 8.91
N ILE A 258 34.52 20.06 8.01
CA ILE A 258 34.91 19.83 6.61
C ILE A 258 33.74 20.21 5.71
N ASP A 259 33.98 21.06 4.75
CA ASP A 259 32.96 21.58 3.88
C ASP A 259 33.12 21.11 2.43
N GLY A 260 32.01 20.83 1.76
CA GLY A 260 31.97 20.65 0.32
C GLY A 260 32.38 19.27 -0.19
N TYR A 261 32.15 18.21 0.57
CA TYR A 261 32.45 16.83 0.17
C TYR A 261 31.25 15.90 0.33
N GLU A 262 31.33 14.74 -0.32
CA GLU A 262 30.39 13.63 -0.03
C GLU A 262 30.63 13.12 1.38
N ALA A 263 29.61 13.18 2.23
CA ALA A 263 29.75 12.84 3.62
C ALA A 263 29.67 11.33 3.88
N LEU A 264 30.35 10.88 4.93
CA LEU A 264 30.36 9.51 5.41
C LEU A 264 30.15 9.46 6.92
N GLY A 265 29.28 8.59 7.38
CA GLY A 265 29.15 8.20 8.77
C GLY A 265 30.20 7.14 9.14
N GLY A 266 31.47 7.55 9.13
CA GLY A 266 32.61 6.70 9.45
C GLY A 266 33.06 6.87 10.89
N VAL A 267 32.40 6.19 11.82
CA VAL A 267 32.67 6.24 13.27
C VAL A 267 33.71 5.17 13.61
N VAL A 268 34.78 5.55 14.30
CA VAL A 268 35.92 4.68 14.67
C VAL A 268 35.94 4.45 16.19
N PHE A 269 35.87 3.18 16.60
CA PHE A 269 35.98 2.77 18.00
C PHE A 269 37.42 2.35 18.35
N ALA A 270 37.74 2.30 19.65
CA ALA A 270 39.01 1.83 20.12
C ALA A 270 39.23 0.34 19.78
N GLU A 271 40.50 -0.01 19.49
CA GLU A 271 40.87 -1.42 19.37
C GLU A 271 40.75 -2.11 20.73
N LYS A 272 40.14 -3.30 20.74
CA LYS A 272 39.90 -4.10 21.95
C LYS A 272 40.54 -5.46 21.83
N LYS A 273 41.01 -5.99 22.95
CA LYS A 273 41.28 -7.41 23.10
C LYS A 273 40.01 -8.11 23.50
N VAL A 274 39.62 -9.10 22.74
CA VAL A 274 38.37 -9.88 22.88
C VAL A 274 38.75 -11.32 23.13
N ALA A 275 38.44 -11.81 24.32
CA ALA A 275 38.74 -13.20 24.69
C ALA A 275 37.91 -14.20 23.89
N ALA A 276 38.30 -15.45 23.86
CA ALA A 276 37.49 -16.53 23.26
C ALA A 276 36.08 -16.58 23.85
N GLY A 277 35.07 -16.57 23.02
CA GLY A 277 33.65 -16.54 23.38
C GLY A 277 33.12 -15.18 23.83
N GLU A 278 33.94 -14.17 23.96
CA GLU A 278 33.52 -12.81 24.37
C GLU A 278 32.83 -12.07 23.22
N THR A 279 31.85 -11.25 23.55
CA THR A 279 31.12 -10.37 22.60
C THR A 279 31.33 -8.93 22.97
N ILE A 280 31.65 -8.10 21.98
CA ILE A 280 31.64 -6.64 22.09
C ILE A 280 30.44 -6.09 21.33
N SER A 281 29.85 -5.01 21.86
CA SER A 281 28.62 -4.46 21.30
C SER A 281 28.67 -2.95 21.19
N TYR A 282 28.09 -2.42 20.11
CA TYR A 282 27.92 -0.99 19.87
C TYR A 282 26.52 -0.72 19.34
N VAL A 283 26.04 0.50 19.57
CA VAL A 283 24.81 1.01 18.94
C VAL A 283 25.17 2.15 18.01
N ILE A 284 24.66 2.07 16.80
CA ILE A 284 24.75 3.12 15.80
C ILE A 284 23.34 3.70 15.63
N ALA A 285 23.22 5.02 15.71
CA ALA A 285 22.00 5.75 15.43
C ALA A 285 22.21 6.63 14.21
N MET A 286 21.29 6.62 13.28
CA MET A 286 21.32 7.52 12.13
C MET A 286 19.95 8.16 11.92
N GLY A 287 19.92 9.43 11.50
CA GLY A 287 18.62 10.09 11.33
C GLY A 287 18.69 11.57 11.05
N TYR A 288 17.63 12.23 11.44
CA TYR A 288 17.26 13.58 11.05
C TYR A 288 16.88 14.43 12.27
N GLY A 289 17.16 15.73 12.21
CA GLY A 289 16.74 16.69 13.23
C GLY A 289 16.64 18.11 12.67
N ASP A 290 15.88 18.95 13.35
CA ASP A 290 15.71 20.35 12.96
C ASP A 290 16.94 21.18 13.39
N SER A 291 17.71 20.68 14.38
CA SER A 291 19.03 21.21 14.74
C SER A 291 20.05 20.11 15.02
N ALA A 292 21.33 20.45 15.01
CA ALA A 292 22.43 19.55 15.35
C ALA A 292 22.34 19.07 16.80
N GLU A 293 21.95 19.96 17.69
CA GLU A 293 21.81 19.72 19.13
C GLU A 293 20.64 18.74 19.40
N GLU A 294 19.49 18.98 18.78
CA GLU A 294 18.32 18.12 18.89
C GLU A 294 18.62 16.69 18.39
N LEU A 295 19.19 16.59 17.17
CA LEU A 295 19.54 15.30 16.58
C LEU A 295 20.57 14.54 17.43
N THR A 296 21.61 15.26 17.95
CA THR A 296 22.61 14.66 18.84
C THR A 296 21.99 14.17 20.15
N ALA A 297 21.09 14.99 20.74
CA ALA A 297 20.40 14.62 21.98
C ALA A 297 19.46 13.40 21.76
N ALA A 298 18.75 13.38 20.64
CA ALA A 298 17.90 12.25 20.27
C ALA A 298 18.71 10.95 20.09
N ALA A 299 19.80 11.00 19.34
CA ALA A 299 20.68 9.86 19.11
C ALA A 299 21.28 9.33 20.43
N ASN A 300 21.81 10.23 21.28
CA ASN A 300 22.46 9.86 22.54
C ASN A 300 21.54 9.12 23.53
N LYS A 301 20.21 9.23 23.40
CA LYS A 301 19.25 8.46 24.22
C LYS A 301 19.39 6.95 23.98
N PHE A 302 19.84 6.56 22.80
CA PHE A 302 19.86 5.16 22.36
C PHE A 302 21.27 4.56 22.23
N LEU A 303 22.35 5.33 22.45
CA LEU A 303 23.72 4.84 22.30
C LEU A 303 24.18 3.94 23.45
N SER A 304 23.29 3.14 24.01
CA SER A 304 23.63 2.06 24.93
C SER A 304 22.87 0.78 24.52
N VAL A 305 23.47 -0.37 24.76
CA VAL A 305 22.85 -1.68 24.44
C VAL A 305 21.52 -1.81 25.17
N LYS A 306 21.46 -1.43 26.45
CA LYS A 306 20.23 -1.45 27.25
C LYS A 306 19.12 -0.55 26.66
N ALA A 307 19.47 0.64 26.17
CA ALA A 307 18.47 1.54 25.58
C ALA A 307 17.99 1.03 24.22
N PHE A 308 18.90 0.45 23.43
CA PHE A 308 18.53 -0.21 22.18
C PHE A 308 17.59 -1.40 22.43
N ASP A 309 17.93 -2.30 23.36
CA ASP A 309 17.13 -3.49 23.64
C ASP A 309 15.72 -3.10 24.11
N LYS A 310 15.61 -2.05 24.93
CA LYS A 310 14.30 -1.50 25.30
C LYS A 310 13.54 -0.98 24.08
N ALA A 311 14.18 -0.20 23.20
CA ALA A 311 13.54 0.31 21.98
C ALA A 311 13.13 -0.83 21.01
N TRP A 312 13.92 -1.89 20.94
CA TRP A 312 13.63 -3.10 20.20
C TRP A 312 12.35 -3.79 20.70
N ASP A 313 12.26 -4.06 22.01
CA ASP A 313 11.11 -4.70 22.61
C ASP A 313 9.84 -3.83 22.48
N GLU A 314 9.94 -2.54 22.72
CA GLU A 314 8.84 -1.58 22.57
C GLU A 314 8.37 -1.49 21.10
N THR A 315 9.28 -1.52 20.14
CA THR A 315 8.93 -1.51 18.71
C THR A 315 8.17 -2.76 18.30
N ILE A 316 8.64 -3.93 18.72
CA ILE A 316 7.95 -5.21 18.46
C ILE A 316 6.55 -5.20 19.04
N ALA A 317 6.41 -4.85 20.32
CA ALA A 317 5.12 -4.82 21.00
C ALA A 317 4.14 -3.87 20.32
N TYR A 318 4.61 -2.68 19.96
CA TYR A 318 3.80 -1.66 19.30
C TYR A 318 3.23 -2.14 17.95
N TRP A 319 4.07 -2.69 17.08
CA TRP A 319 3.61 -3.12 15.75
C TRP A 319 2.76 -4.37 15.81
N GLN A 320 3.01 -5.27 16.76
CA GLN A 320 2.14 -6.43 17.01
C GLN A 320 0.76 -5.99 17.49
N GLU A 321 0.66 -4.95 18.33
CA GLU A 321 -0.61 -4.36 18.76
C GLU A 321 -1.35 -3.66 17.62
N LYS A 322 -0.63 -2.96 16.73
CA LYS A 322 -1.23 -2.30 15.56
C LYS A 322 -1.82 -3.30 14.55
N VAL A 323 -1.21 -4.47 14.40
CA VAL A 323 -1.74 -5.57 13.57
C VAL A 323 -2.65 -6.47 14.41
N ASN A 324 -3.76 -5.91 14.87
CA ASN A 324 -4.67 -6.49 15.83
C ASN A 324 -5.65 -7.53 15.29
N VAL A 325 -5.45 -7.97 14.05
CA VAL A 325 -6.17 -9.08 13.43
C VAL A 325 -5.31 -10.32 13.47
N SER A 326 -5.86 -11.47 13.86
CA SER A 326 -5.19 -12.76 13.76
C SER A 326 -6.11 -13.81 13.16
N TYR A 327 -5.52 -14.81 12.56
CA TYR A 327 -6.21 -15.85 11.80
C TYR A 327 -5.89 -17.20 12.38
N HIS A 328 -6.85 -18.11 12.28
CA HIS A 328 -6.71 -19.51 12.63
C HIS A 328 -7.43 -20.35 11.58
N THR A 329 -6.67 -21.02 10.76
CA THR A 329 -7.16 -21.96 9.75
C THR A 329 -6.46 -23.31 9.91
N GLY A 330 -6.77 -24.26 9.05
CA GLY A 330 -6.02 -25.53 8.96
C GLY A 330 -4.58 -25.36 8.43
N ASN A 331 -4.21 -24.17 7.95
CA ASN A 331 -2.91 -23.86 7.40
C ASN A 331 -2.22 -22.73 8.16
N LYS A 332 -1.30 -23.09 9.06
CA LYS A 332 -0.57 -22.11 9.88
C LYS A 332 0.31 -21.13 9.07
N ASP A 333 0.88 -21.56 7.97
CA ASP A 333 1.71 -20.69 7.13
C ASP A 333 0.84 -19.61 6.45
N PHE A 334 -0.40 -19.98 6.05
CA PHE A 334 -1.38 -19.02 5.55
C PHE A 334 -1.76 -18.01 6.64
N ASP A 335 -1.98 -18.46 7.87
CA ASP A 335 -2.35 -17.58 8.98
C ASP A 335 -1.25 -16.53 9.26
N GLN A 336 0.03 -16.95 9.23
CA GLN A 336 1.17 -16.06 9.43
C GLN A 336 1.41 -15.14 8.23
N TRP A 337 1.24 -15.64 7.01
CA TRP A 337 1.29 -14.81 5.81
C TRP A 337 0.21 -13.73 5.83
N MET A 338 -1.00 -14.05 6.26
CA MET A 338 -2.09 -13.08 6.42
C MET A 338 -1.81 -12.01 7.48
N LYS A 339 -0.98 -12.29 8.51
CA LYS A 339 -0.49 -11.24 9.43
C LYS A 339 0.34 -10.19 8.67
N TRP A 340 1.21 -10.61 7.76
CA TRP A 340 1.99 -9.70 6.90
C TRP A 340 1.11 -8.93 5.91
N VAL A 341 0.14 -9.59 5.31
CA VAL A 341 -0.87 -8.93 4.47
C VAL A 341 -1.61 -7.86 5.27
N SER A 342 -1.98 -8.16 6.51
CA SER A 342 -2.64 -7.21 7.41
C SER A 342 -1.74 -6.05 7.86
N PHE A 343 -0.43 -6.25 7.90
CA PHE A 343 0.55 -5.21 8.20
C PHE A 343 0.76 -4.22 7.05
N GLN A 344 0.65 -4.64 5.81
CA GLN A 344 0.93 -3.81 4.63
C GLN A 344 0.09 -2.52 4.55
N PRO A 345 -1.21 -2.48 4.88
CA PRO A 345 -1.96 -1.22 4.94
C PRO A 345 -1.38 -0.20 5.93
N MET A 346 -0.77 -0.65 7.02
CA MET A 346 -0.06 0.24 7.96
C MET A 346 1.19 0.84 7.32
N LEU A 347 1.94 0.05 6.55
CA LEU A 347 3.07 0.55 5.76
C LEU A 347 2.63 1.60 4.74
N ARG A 348 1.52 1.37 4.04
CA ARG A 348 0.97 2.37 3.10
C ARG A 348 0.59 3.66 3.80
N ARG A 349 0.12 3.60 5.02
CA ARG A 349 -0.16 4.81 5.82
C ARG A 349 1.10 5.64 6.09
N ILE A 350 2.23 5.00 6.30
CA ILE A 350 3.53 5.66 6.54
C ILE A 350 4.16 6.14 5.24
N TYR A 351 4.32 5.25 4.27
CA TYR A 351 5.04 5.51 3.02
C TYR A 351 4.19 6.21 1.95
N GLY A 352 2.87 6.18 2.09
CA GLY A 352 1.94 6.71 1.09
C GLY A 352 1.94 5.84 -0.18
N CYS A 353 1.92 6.48 -1.35
CA CYS A 353 1.97 5.80 -2.64
C CYS A 353 3.40 5.53 -3.13
N SER A 354 4.40 5.81 -2.32
CA SER A 354 5.80 5.54 -2.67
C SER A 354 6.15 4.10 -2.40
N PHE A 355 6.91 3.51 -3.32
CA PHE A 355 7.40 2.15 -3.19
C PHE A 355 8.80 2.13 -2.61
N LEU A 356 9.11 1.08 -1.85
CA LEU A 356 10.41 0.85 -1.26
C LEU A 356 11.21 -0.16 -2.08
N PRO A 357 12.48 0.08 -2.23
CA PRO A 357 13.21 1.32 -2.21
C PRO A 357 13.02 2.01 -3.56
N HIS A 358 12.22 3.04 -3.64
CA HIS A 358 11.93 3.71 -4.91
C HIS A 358 11.73 5.21 -4.69
N HIS A 359 12.37 6.03 -5.51
CA HIS A 359 12.39 7.47 -5.33
C HIS A 359 11.49 8.25 -6.31
N ASP A 360 10.92 7.61 -7.34
CA ASP A 360 10.16 8.29 -8.38
C ASP A 360 8.71 8.62 -7.98
N TYR A 361 8.20 7.96 -6.95
CA TYR A 361 6.88 8.20 -6.41
C TYR A 361 6.97 8.91 -5.07
N GLY A 362 6.00 9.73 -4.76
CA GLY A 362 5.91 10.31 -3.42
C GLY A 362 6.49 11.68 -3.26
N LYS A 363 6.21 12.56 -4.20
CA LYS A 363 6.42 14.01 -4.05
C LYS A 363 5.52 14.65 -2.98
N GLY A 364 5.05 13.85 -2.05
CA GLY A 364 4.04 14.17 -1.06
C GLY A 364 2.65 13.83 -1.57
N GLY A 365 1.80 13.43 -0.64
CA GLY A 365 0.42 13.06 -0.93
C GLY A 365 0.24 11.60 -1.36
N ARG A 366 -1.00 11.22 -1.45
CA ARG A 366 -1.45 9.87 -1.79
C ARG A 366 -2.37 9.94 -2.98
N GLY A 367 -2.35 8.93 -3.85
CA GLY A 367 -3.32 8.81 -4.92
C GLY A 367 -4.73 8.75 -4.36
N TRP A 368 -5.66 9.41 -5.03
CA TRP A 368 -7.07 9.43 -4.62
C TRP A 368 -7.63 8.02 -4.44
N ARG A 369 -7.53 7.20 -5.47
CA ARG A 369 -7.96 5.80 -5.47
C ARG A 369 -7.34 5.01 -4.33
N ASP A 370 -6.05 5.20 -4.11
CA ASP A 370 -5.26 4.42 -3.16
C ASP A 370 -5.72 4.67 -1.72
N LEU A 371 -5.93 5.93 -1.33
CA LEU A 371 -6.30 6.24 0.04
C LEU A 371 -7.70 5.73 0.40
N TRP A 372 -8.67 5.84 -0.51
CA TRP A 372 -9.99 5.28 -0.28
C TRP A 372 -9.95 3.77 -0.06
N GLN A 373 -9.17 3.05 -0.86
CA GLN A 373 -9.03 1.60 -0.72
C GLN A 373 -8.17 1.19 0.49
N ASP A 374 -7.19 1.98 0.88
CA ASP A 374 -6.43 1.74 2.10
C ASP A 374 -7.32 1.86 3.36
N CYS A 375 -8.28 2.76 3.35
CA CYS A 375 -9.28 2.88 4.42
C CYS A 375 -10.13 1.62 4.61
N LEU A 376 -10.29 0.77 3.59
CA LEU A 376 -11.02 -0.51 3.74
C LEU A 376 -10.38 -1.40 4.83
N ALA A 377 -9.06 -1.53 4.82
CA ALA A 377 -8.36 -2.31 5.84
C ALA A 377 -8.36 -1.61 7.20
N LEU A 378 -8.18 -0.28 7.22
CA LEU A 378 -8.17 0.50 8.47
C LEU A 378 -9.51 0.43 9.19
N LEU A 379 -10.63 0.41 8.49
CA LEU A 379 -11.98 0.26 9.06
C LEU A 379 -12.15 -1.06 9.82
N ILE A 380 -11.40 -2.08 9.47
CA ILE A 380 -11.42 -3.40 10.13
C ILE A 380 -10.44 -3.48 11.30
N MET A 381 -9.23 -2.90 11.13
CA MET A 381 -8.14 -3.04 12.10
C MET A 381 -7.96 -1.84 13.03
N ASN A 382 -7.92 -0.64 12.47
CA ASN A 382 -7.58 0.59 13.17
C ASN A 382 -8.52 1.72 12.74
N PRO A 383 -9.81 1.67 13.13
CA PRO A 383 -10.83 2.61 12.66
C PRO A 383 -10.70 4.02 13.23
N ASP A 384 -9.83 4.23 14.23
CA ASP A 384 -9.66 5.53 14.88
C ASP A 384 -9.26 6.63 13.89
N GLY A 385 -10.02 7.71 13.88
CA GLY A 385 -9.82 8.85 12.99
C GLY A 385 -10.27 8.61 11.54
N VAL A 386 -10.65 7.40 11.14
CA VAL A 386 -11.07 7.12 9.76
C VAL A 386 -12.34 7.87 9.39
N ARG A 387 -13.32 7.99 10.30
CA ARG A 387 -14.54 8.79 10.06
C ARG A 387 -14.21 10.21 9.57
N GLN A 388 -13.35 10.91 10.31
CA GLN A 388 -12.95 12.27 9.94
C GLN A 388 -12.15 12.29 8.65
N MET A 389 -11.29 11.31 8.42
CA MET A 389 -10.54 11.18 7.17
C MET A 389 -11.47 11.02 5.96
N LEU A 390 -12.54 10.21 6.07
CA LEU A 390 -13.54 10.08 5.00
C LEU A 390 -14.23 11.42 4.73
N ILE A 391 -14.71 12.10 5.77
CA ILE A 391 -15.35 13.40 5.64
C ILE A 391 -14.43 14.38 4.91
N ASP A 392 -13.19 14.53 5.37
CA ASP A 392 -12.24 15.49 4.81
C ASP A 392 -11.87 15.19 3.36
N ASN A 393 -11.75 13.90 3.01
CA ASN A 393 -11.40 13.48 1.65
C ASN A 393 -12.46 13.87 0.61
N PHE A 394 -13.74 13.95 0.98
CA PHE A 394 -14.80 14.42 0.06
C PHE A 394 -14.58 15.86 -0.43
N GLY A 395 -13.84 16.69 0.33
CA GLY A 395 -13.48 18.03 -0.09
C GLY A 395 -12.65 18.12 -1.38
N GLY A 396 -12.13 16.99 -1.88
CA GLY A 396 -11.42 16.89 -3.17
C GLY A 396 -12.32 16.65 -4.38
N VAL A 397 -13.62 16.46 -4.20
CA VAL A 397 -14.60 16.29 -5.30
C VAL A 397 -14.93 17.64 -5.95
N ARG A 398 -14.98 17.66 -7.30
CA ARG A 398 -15.44 18.82 -8.07
C ARG A 398 -16.94 18.75 -8.34
N LEU A 399 -17.56 19.88 -8.64
CA LEU A 399 -19.00 19.92 -8.98
C LEU A 399 -19.36 19.17 -10.27
N ASP A 400 -18.41 18.89 -11.15
CA ASP A 400 -18.63 18.06 -12.34
C ASP A 400 -18.53 16.55 -12.07
N GLY A 401 -18.37 16.15 -10.81
CA GLY A 401 -18.25 14.77 -10.36
C GLY A 401 -16.85 14.16 -10.53
N THR A 402 -15.88 14.92 -11.04
CA THR A 402 -14.48 14.54 -11.00
C THR A 402 -13.84 14.92 -9.66
N ASN A 403 -12.55 14.70 -9.48
CA ASN A 403 -11.86 15.01 -8.23
C ASN A 403 -10.41 15.41 -8.47
N ALA A 404 -9.79 15.98 -7.45
CA ALA A 404 -8.35 16.14 -7.40
C ALA A 404 -7.66 14.75 -7.43
N THR A 405 -6.58 14.61 -8.17
CA THR A 405 -5.90 13.32 -8.37
C THR A 405 -5.12 12.89 -7.14
N ILE A 406 -4.60 13.83 -6.37
CA ILE A 406 -3.75 13.58 -5.21
C ILE A 406 -4.40 14.19 -3.96
N ILE A 407 -4.42 13.41 -2.89
CA ILE A 407 -4.68 13.89 -1.52
C ILE A 407 -3.32 14.29 -0.96
N GLY A 408 -3.21 15.54 -0.50
CA GLY A 408 -1.97 16.11 -0.02
C GLY A 408 -1.43 15.47 1.26
N SER A 409 -0.31 15.98 1.74
CA SER A 409 0.35 15.49 2.96
C SER A 409 -0.40 15.83 4.25
N LYS A 410 -1.22 16.86 4.19
CA LYS A 410 -2.09 17.27 5.29
C LYS A 410 -3.53 16.85 5.00
N GLN A 411 -4.25 16.54 6.05
CA GLN A 411 -5.67 16.22 5.96
C GLN A 411 -6.45 17.38 5.35
N GLY A 412 -7.31 17.11 4.37
CA GLY A 412 -8.07 18.13 3.64
C GLY A 412 -7.27 18.95 2.61
N GLU A 413 -6.03 18.60 2.35
CA GLU A 413 -5.19 19.18 1.30
C GLU A 413 -5.32 18.36 0.01
N PHE A 414 -5.51 19.03 -1.12
CA PHE A 414 -5.66 18.36 -2.42
C PHE A 414 -4.74 18.98 -3.47
N ILE A 415 -4.29 18.18 -4.41
CA ILE A 415 -3.46 18.58 -5.55
C ILE A 415 -4.11 18.03 -6.81
N ALA A 416 -4.37 18.90 -7.78
CA ALA A 416 -5.06 18.55 -9.01
C ALA A 416 -4.36 17.41 -9.77
N ASP A 417 -3.04 17.49 -9.91
CA ASP A 417 -2.19 16.44 -10.47
C ASP A 417 -0.73 16.65 -10.04
N ARG A 418 0.08 15.58 -10.07
CA ARG A 418 1.51 15.63 -9.71
C ARG A 418 2.33 16.63 -10.49
N ASN A 419 2.02 16.81 -11.78
CA ASN A 419 2.77 17.65 -12.71
C ASN A 419 2.05 18.96 -13.05
N GLY A 420 1.02 19.32 -12.27
CA GLY A 420 0.16 20.47 -12.56
C GLY A 420 -0.74 20.27 -13.80
N ILE A 421 -0.87 19.05 -14.27
CA ILE A 421 -1.76 18.67 -15.38
C ILE A 421 -2.94 17.92 -14.76
N ALA A 422 -4.09 18.57 -14.70
CA ALA A 422 -5.30 17.94 -14.23
C ALA A 422 -5.74 16.84 -15.21
N ARG A 423 -6.02 15.65 -14.68
CA ARG A 423 -6.53 14.49 -15.42
C ARG A 423 -7.83 14.02 -14.82
N VAL A 424 -8.69 13.48 -15.66
CA VAL A 424 -9.90 12.80 -15.22
C VAL A 424 -9.66 11.29 -15.27
N TRP A 425 -9.69 10.69 -14.10
CA TRP A 425 -9.66 9.24 -13.91
C TRP A 425 -11.10 8.79 -13.70
N MET A 426 -11.62 8.01 -14.65
CA MET A 426 -13.06 7.75 -14.66
C MET A 426 -13.52 6.84 -13.51
N ASP A 427 -12.64 6.03 -12.96
CA ASP A 427 -12.94 5.14 -11.82
C ASP A 427 -12.97 5.86 -10.46
N HIS A 428 -12.44 7.06 -10.38
CA HIS A 428 -12.24 7.77 -9.10
C HIS A 428 -13.56 8.07 -8.36
N GLY A 429 -14.68 8.16 -9.05
CA GLY A 429 -16.00 8.35 -8.44
C GLY A 429 -16.58 7.09 -7.79
N VAL A 430 -15.99 5.91 -8.05
CA VAL A 430 -16.47 4.63 -7.52
C VAL A 430 -16.04 4.42 -6.07
N TRP A 431 -14.77 4.67 -5.77
CA TRP A 431 -14.13 4.28 -4.52
C TRP A 431 -14.65 4.99 -3.27
N PRO A 432 -15.01 6.28 -3.30
CA PRO A 432 -15.58 6.97 -2.14
C PRO A 432 -16.82 6.30 -1.58
N TYR A 433 -17.72 5.86 -2.47
CA TYR A 433 -18.93 5.17 -2.04
C TYR A 433 -18.62 3.82 -1.39
N LEU A 434 -17.81 2.98 -2.05
CA LEU A 434 -17.48 1.64 -1.57
C LEU A 434 -16.89 1.67 -0.15
N THR A 435 -16.00 2.64 0.11
CA THR A 435 -15.40 2.81 1.43
C THR A 435 -16.39 3.37 2.46
N THR A 436 -17.22 4.33 2.06
CA THR A 436 -18.25 4.90 2.94
C THR A 436 -19.31 3.85 3.30
N GLU A 437 -19.69 2.98 2.37
CA GLU A 437 -20.61 1.87 2.63
C GLU A 437 -20.03 0.89 3.66
N LEU A 438 -18.76 0.52 3.51
CA LEU A 438 -18.08 -0.33 4.51
C LEU A 438 -18.08 0.33 5.88
N TYR A 439 -17.79 1.65 5.94
CA TYR A 439 -17.86 2.41 7.19
C TYR A 439 -19.25 2.34 7.83
N ILE A 440 -20.30 2.63 7.06
CA ILE A 440 -21.68 2.58 7.55
C ILE A 440 -22.04 1.18 8.03
N ASN A 441 -21.66 0.16 7.27
CA ASN A 441 -21.93 -1.23 7.66
C ASN A 441 -21.21 -1.62 8.95
N GLN A 442 -19.96 -1.19 9.15
CA GLN A 442 -19.20 -1.48 10.37
C GLN A 442 -19.70 -0.71 11.60
N THR A 443 -20.22 0.50 11.41
CA THR A 443 -20.53 1.40 12.54
C THR A 443 -22.02 1.61 12.79
N GLY A 444 -22.86 1.52 11.76
CA GLY A 444 -24.27 1.93 11.79
C GLY A 444 -24.47 3.45 11.67
N ASP A 445 -23.40 4.23 11.49
CA ASP A 445 -23.44 5.69 11.38
C ASP A 445 -23.90 6.12 9.98
N LEU A 446 -25.20 6.06 9.76
CA LEU A 446 -25.82 6.52 8.53
C LEU A 446 -25.76 8.07 8.42
N ASP A 447 -25.60 8.75 9.56
CA ASP A 447 -25.58 10.22 9.62
C ASP A 447 -24.32 10.82 8.98
N ILE A 448 -23.26 10.05 8.78
CA ILE A 448 -22.09 10.50 8.02
C ILE A 448 -22.46 11.05 6.64
N LEU A 449 -23.51 10.51 6.01
CA LEU A 449 -23.98 10.98 4.71
C LEU A 449 -24.55 12.40 4.73
N LEU A 450 -24.88 12.92 5.91
CA LEU A 450 -25.41 14.27 6.11
C LEU A 450 -24.36 15.28 6.58
N GLU A 451 -23.14 14.81 6.87
CA GLU A 451 -22.01 15.71 7.12
C GLU A 451 -21.73 16.56 5.89
N GLU A 452 -21.34 17.81 6.10
CA GLU A 452 -21.09 18.75 5.01
C GLU A 452 -19.60 18.95 4.77
N ASN A 453 -19.19 19.03 3.50
CA ASN A 453 -17.87 19.46 3.10
C ASN A 453 -17.92 20.37 1.86
N THR A 454 -16.81 21.06 1.62
CA THR A 454 -16.62 21.95 0.46
C THR A 454 -16.29 21.12 -0.79
N TYR A 455 -16.35 21.75 -1.96
CA TYR A 455 -15.93 21.16 -3.23
C TYR A 455 -14.61 21.76 -3.69
N PHE A 456 -13.78 20.93 -4.29
CA PHE A 456 -12.52 21.33 -4.91
C PHE A 456 -12.76 22.15 -6.18
N LYS A 457 -11.97 23.19 -6.39
CA LYS A 457 -12.04 24.04 -7.57
C LYS A 457 -10.65 24.27 -8.14
N ASP A 458 -10.54 24.05 -9.44
CA ASP A 458 -9.40 24.42 -10.28
C ASP A 458 -9.88 24.83 -11.68
N LEU A 459 -8.97 24.87 -12.65
CA LEU A 459 -9.30 25.19 -14.03
C LEU A 459 -10.16 24.14 -14.74
N LEU A 460 -10.16 22.88 -14.25
CA LEU A 460 -10.82 21.78 -14.94
C LEU A 460 -12.33 21.79 -14.66
N ILE A 461 -13.14 21.73 -15.71
CA ILE A 461 -14.60 21.65 -15.67
C ILE A 461 -15.14 20.71 -16.73
N CYS A 462 -16.43 20.40 -16.67
CA CYS A 462 -17.13 19.55 -17.64
C CYS A 462 -16.46 18.19 -17.84
N ARG A 463 -16.02 17.57 -16.74
CA ARG A 463 -15.30 16.27 -16.76
C ARG A 463 -14.09 16.26 -17.69
N GLY A 464 -13.37 17.38 -17.71
CA GLY A 464 -12.15 17.56 -18.49
C GLY A 464 -12.32 17.97 -19.94
N GLU A 465 -13.53 18.24 -20.38
CA GLU A 465 -13.78 18.74 -21.76
C GLU A 465 -13.50 20.23 -21.91
N ASP A 466 -13.60 20.99 -20.81
CA ASP A 466 -13.45 22.43 -20.86
C ASP A 466 -12.66 22.99 -19.67
N ARG A 467 -12.32 24.24 -19.71
CA ARG A 467 -11.58 24.96 -18.68
C ARG A 467 -12.31 26.26 -18.29
N ASP A 468 -12.35 26.51 -16.99
CA ASP A 468 -12.83 27.76 -16.44
C ASP A 468 -11.73 28.82 -16.53
N THR A 469 -11.78 29.66 -17.57
CA THR A 469 -10.80 30.72 -17.81
C THR A 469 -10.99 31.93 -16.90
N ASP A 470 -12.11 31.99 -16.17
CA ASP A 470 -12.40 33.08 -15.24
C ASP A 470 -11.84 32.78 -13.83
N TRP A 471 -11.37 31.52 -13.60
CA TRP A 471 -10.75 31.12 -12.35
C TRP A 471 -9.22 31.17 -12.43
N ASP A 472 -8.61 31.64 -11.37
CA ASP A 472 -7.18 31.54 -11.11
C ASP A 472 -6.92 31.17 -9.61
N ILE A 473 -5.70 30.71 -9.32
CA ILE A 473 -5.31 30.20 -8.00
C ILE A 473 -5.49 31.24 -6.87
N SER A 474 -5.48 32.54 -7.18
CA SER A 474 -5.68 33.60 -6.17
C SER A 474 -7.09 33.62 -5.61
N GLN A 475 -8.04 33.03 -6.33
CA GLN A 475 -9.43 32.88 -5.87
C GLN A 475 -9.60 31.73 -4.87
N GLY A 476 -8.56 30.90 -4.69
CA GLY A 476 -8.54 29.72 -3.84
C GLY A 476 -9.15 28.48 -4.50
N GLU A 477 -8.86 27.31 -3.93
CA GLU A 477 -9.21 25.99 -4.48
C GLU A 477 -10.53 25.44 -3.91
N LYS A 478 -11.43 26.30 -3.45
CA LYS A 478 -12.76 25.92 -2.98
C LYS A 478 -13.84 26.56 -3.83
N GLN A 479 -14.80 25.75 -4.24
CA GLN A 479 -15.95 26.18 -5.02
C GLN A 479 -16.75 27.27 -4.30
N LYS A 480 -17.14 28.30 -5.03
CA LYS A 480 -17.95 29.41 -4.52
C LYS A 480 -19.33 29.47 -5.15
N ASP A 481 -20.28 30.02 -4.41
CA ASP A 481 -21.59 30.42 -4.93
C ASP A 481 -21.56 31.80 -5.64
N ALA A 482 -22.65 32.17 -6.26
CA ALA A 482 -22.80 33.45 -6.97
C ALA A 482 -22.67 34.67 -6.06
N ALA A 483 -22.81 34.52 -4.75
CA ALA A 483 -22.60 35.57 -3.76
C ALA A 483 -21.13 35.65 -3.29
N GLY A 484 -20.25 34.73 -3.74
CA GLY A 484 -18.84 34.67 -3.38
C GLY A 484 -18.55 33.90 -2.11
N ASN A 485 -19.53 33.24 -1.48
CA ASN A 485 -19.33 32.42 -0.32
C ASN A 485 -18.82 31.03 -0.77
N VAL A 486 -18.01 30.39 0.07
CA VAL A 486 -17.60 28.97 -0.18
C VAL A 486 -18.86 28.10 -0.05
N TYR A 487 -19.12 27.30 -1.07
CA TYR A 487 -20.24 26.36 -1.08
C TYR A 487 -19.87 25.07 -0.39
N SER A 488 -20.78 24.50 0.38
CA SER A 488 -20.69 23.17 0.97
C SER A 488 -21.93 22.35 0.69
N GLY A 489 -21.75 21.06 0.48
CA GLY A 489 -22.82 20.09 0.32
C GLY A 489 -22.63 18.90 1.27
N THR A 490 -23.67 18.09 1.42
CA THR A 490 -23.58 16.85 2.20
C THR A 490 -22.70 15.82 1.50
N LEU A 491 -22.14 14.85 2.24
CA LEU A 491 -21.39 13.75 1.62
C LEU A 491 -22.28 12.94 0.67
N LEU A 492 -23.58 12.82 0.98
CA LEU A 492 -24.54 12.25 0.04
C LEU A 492 -24.58 13.04 -1.28
N GLU A 493 -24.57 14.38 -1.21
CA GLU A 493 -24.53 15.23 -2.42
C GLU A 493 -23.26 14.99 -3.24
N HIS A 494 -22.10 14.88 -2.60
CA HIS A 494 -20.82 14.54 -3.27
C HIS A 494 -20.90 13.18 -3.97
N LEU A 495 -21.42 12.15 -3.32
CA LEU A 495 -21.62 10.84 -3.91
C LEU A 495 -22.59 10.86 -5.08
N LEU A 496 -23.68 11.58 -4.96
CA LEU A 496 -24.67 11.74 -6.03
C LEU A 496 -24.08 12.43 -7.25
N ILE A 497 -23.30 13.51 -7.06
CA ILE A 497 -22.63 14.21 -8.16
C ILE A 497 -21.67 13.27 -8.90
N GLN A 498 -20.83 12.54 -8.17
CA GLN A 498 -19.88 11.62 -8.78
C GLN A 498 -20.55 10.53 -9.63
N ASN A 499 -21.63 9.94 -9.12
CA ASN A 499 -22.30 8.84 -9.80
C ASN A 499 -23.23 9.32 -10.92
N LEU A 500 -24.04 10.34 -10.68
CA LEU A 500 -24.99 10.85 -11.68
C LEU A 500 -24.29 11.53 -12.86
N SER A 501 -23.25 12.35 -12.62
CA SER A 501 -22.50 12.97 -13.73
C SER A 501 -21.82 11.92 -14.61
N SER A 502 -21.34 10.84 -14.02
CA SER A 502 -20.72 9.71 -14.75
C SER A 502 -21.74 9.00 -15.65
N PHE A 503 -22.98 8.80 -15.17
CA PHE A 503 -24.08 8.18 -15.97
C PHE A 503 -24.33 8.92 -17.29
N TYR A 504 -24.10 10.22 -17.33
CA TYR A 504 -24.31 11.06 -18.53
C TYR A 504 -23.04 11.27 -19.34
N ASP A 505 -21.85 10.90 -18.83
CA ASP A 505 -20.56 11.05 -19.52
C ASP A 505 -20.24 9.81 -20.39
N VAL A 506 -21.06 9.57 -21.41
CA VAL A 506 -20.99 8.37 -22.24
C VAL A 506 -20.36 8.61 -23.60
N GLY A 507 -19.78 7.55 -24.15
CA GLY A 507 -19.24 7.49 -25.51
C GLY A 507 -20.24 6.94 -26.53
N ASP A 508 -19.71 6.49 -27.66
CA ASP A 508 -20.52 6.07 -28.82
C ASP A 508 -21.35 4.82 -28.57
N HIS A 509 -20.92 3.95 -27.64
CA HIS A 509 -21.60 2.69 -27.27
C HIS A 509 -22.50 2.84 -26.03
N ASN A 510 -22.65 4.07 -25.55
CA ASN A 510 -23.44 4.39 -24.37
C ASN A 510 -22.83 3.86 -23.05
N GLU A 511 -21.54 3.56 -23.06
CA GLU A 511 -20.73 3.25 -21.91
C GLU A 511 -19.97 4.50 -21.42
N ILE A 512 -19.61 4.55 -20.15
CA ILE A 512 -18.93 5.73 -19.57
C ILE A 512 -17.54 5.90 -20.21
N ARG A 513 -17.23 7.11 -20.61
CA ARG A 513 -15.97 7.44 -21.29
C ARG A 513 -14.77 7.19 -20.40
N LEU A 514 -13.72 6.59 -20.98
CA LEU A 514 -12.48 6.25 -20.30
C LEU A 514 -11.69 7.48 -19.83
N ARG A 515 -11.77 8.60 -20.58
CA ARG A 515 -11.08 9.85 -20.26
C ARG A 515 -9.57 9.67 -20.17
N GLY A 516 -8.95 9.99 -19.01
CA GLY A 516 -7.52 9.85 -18.80
C GLY A 516 -7.05 8.43 -18.56
N ALA A 517 -7.86 7.61 -17.97
CA ALA A 517 -7.81 6.16 -17.76
C ALA A 517 -8.88 5.76 -16.72
N ASP A 518 -8.94 4.46 -16.39
CA ASP A 518 -9.64 3.95 -15.19
C ASP A 518 -8.63 3.41 -14.16
N TRP A 519 -8.99 2.36 -13.40
CA TRP A 519 -8.08 1.69 -12.45
C TRP A 519 -6.77 1.26 -13.11
N ASN A 520 -6.84 0.87 -14.37
CA ASN A 520 -5.65 0.60 -15.17
C ASN A 520 -5.10 1.91 -15.73
N ASP A 521 -4.20 2.55 -14.99
CA ASP A 521 -3.54 3.81 -15.34
C ASP A 521 -2.87 3.80 -16.72
N ALA A 522 -2.61 2.63 -17.24
CA ALA A 522 -1.92 2.47 -18.52
C ALA A 522 -2.87 2.38 -19.72
N LEU A 523 -4.18 2.58 -19.52
CA LEU A 523 -5.18 2.77 -20.58
C LEU A 523 -5.33 4.27 -20.95
N ASP A 524 -4.26 4.99 -21.06
CA ASP A 524 -4.17 6.45 -21.05
C ASP A 524 -4.12 7.12 -22.43
N MET A 525 -4.38 6.38 -23.51
CA MET A 525 -4.27 6.87 -24.88
C MET A 525 -5.59 6.82 -25.67
N ALA A 526 -6.71 6.61 -24.99
CA ALA A 526 -8.03 6.51 -25.60
C ALA A 526 -9.00 7.62 -25.15
N ALA A 527 -8.50 8.80 -24.83
CA ALA A 527 -9.26 9.88 -24.21
C ALA A 527 -10.44 10.42 -25.05
N GLN A 528 -10.40 10.30 -26.38
CA GLN A 528 -11.39 10.87 -27.27
C GLN A 528 -12.64 9.96 -27.40
N ARG A 529 -12.45 8.66 -27.68
CA ARG A 529 -13.55 7.71 -27.95
C ARG A 529 -13.50 6.45 -27.08
N GLY A 530 -12.48 6.32 -26.25
CA GLY A 530 -12.38 5.18 -25.32
C GLY A 530 -13.51 5.18 -24.31
N GLU A 531 -14.03 3.98 -24.01
CA GLU A 531 -15.07 3.73 -23.03
C GLU A 531 -14.65 2.59 -22.11
N SER A 532 -15.07 2.65 -20.83
CA SER A 532 -14.86 1.59 -19.87
C SER A 532 -16.18 0.96 -19.46
N VAL A 533 -16.54 -0.16 -20.08
CA VAL A 533 -17.67 -1.01 -19.68
C VAL A 533 -17.44 -1.54 -18.27
N ALA A 534 -16.20 -1.95 -17.96
CA ALA A 534 -15.79 -2.46 -16.66
C ALA A 534 -16.24 -1.53 -15.51
N PHE A 535 -15.92 -0.27 -15.57
CA PHE A 535 -16.32 0.69 -14.54
C PHE A 535 -17.74 1.24 -14.70
N THR A 536 -18.32 1.21 -15.89
CA THR A 536 -19.75 1.49 -16.04
C THR A 536 -20.59 0.55 -15.17
N THR A 537 -20.19 -0.73 -15.05
CA THR A 537 -20.86 -1.68 -14.15
C THR A 537 -20.77 -1.28 -12.69
N MET A 538 -19.65 -0.73 -12.24
CA MET A 538 -19.44 -0.30 -10.84
C MET A 538 -20.23 0.95 -10.50
N TYR A 539 -20.42 1.87 -11.44
CA TYR A 539 -21.33 3.01 -11.23
C TYR A 539 -22.78 2.58 -11.12
N ALA A 540 -23.19 1.56 -11.88
CA ALA A 540 -24.51 0.94 -11.72
C ALA A 540 -24.69 0.33 -10.33
N ASP A 541 -23.67 -0.36 -9.82
CA ASP A 541 -23.70 -0.96 -8.49
C ASP A 541 -23.76 0.10 -7.38
N ASN A 542 -22.94 1.14 -7.48
CA ASN A 542 -22.99 2.27 -6.55
C ASN A 542 -24.39 2.90 -6.48
N MET A 543 -25.02 3.16 -7.63
CA MET A 543 -26.35 3.76 -7.65
C MET A 543 -27.41 2.88 -7.00
N ASP A 544 -27.35 1.57 -7.23
CA ASP A 544 -28.26 0.59 -6.62
C ASP A 544 -28.09 0.54 -5.09
N HIS A 545 -26.85 0.54 -4.63
CA HIS A 545 -26.53 0.52 -3.22
C HIS A 545 -26.81 1.85 -2.51
N ILE A 546 -26.56 3.02 -3.16
CA ILE A 546 -26.99 4.33 -2.64
C ILE A 546 -28.51 4.35 -2.48
N ALA A 547 -29.26 3.81 -3.43
CA ALA A 547 -30.72 3.67 -3.32
C ALA A 547 -31.12 2.83 -2.09
N GLY A 548 -30.36 1.77 -1.79
CA GLY A 548 -30.53 0.97 -0.57
C GLY A 548 -30.31 1.77 0.72
N LEU A 549 -29.26 2.61 0.78
CA LEU A 549 -29.03 3.51 1.92
C LEU A 549 -30.11 4.58 2.07
N LEU A 550 -30.63 5.10 0.97
CA LEU A 550 -31.76 6.03 0.98
C LEU A 550 -33.02 5.35 1.54
N ALA A 551 -33.27 4.08 1.21
CA ALA A 551 -34.35 3.32 1.84
C ALA A 551 -34.18 3.17 3.36
N ALA A 552 -32.94 3.01 3.84
CA ALA A 552 -32.62 3.01 5.27
C ALA A 552 -32.89 4.40 5.91
N PHE A 553 -32.64 5.51 5.22
CA PHE A 553 -33.02 6.85 5.67
C PHE A 553 -34.53 6.95 5.83
N GLU A 554 -35.29 6.49 4.82
CA GLU A 554 -36.75 6.52 4.88
C GLU A 554 -37.30 5.70 6.06
N ALA A 555 -36.73 4.52 6.29
CA ALA A 555 -37.09 3.66 7.43
C ALA A 555 -36.76 4.31 8.78
N SER A 556 -35.71 5.16 8.87
CA SER A 556 -35.37 5.96 10.04
C SER A 556 -36.28 7.20 10.26
N GLY A 557 -37.25 7.45 9.35
CA GLY A 557 -38.19 8.57 9.39
C GLY A 557 -37.76 9.83 8.64
N ARG A 558 -36.61 9.80 7.95
CA ARG A 558 -36.12 10.91 7.09
C ARG A 558 -36.74 10.80 5.70
N LYS A 559 -37.57 11.76 5.36
CA LYS A 559 -38.39 11.76 4.12
C LYS A 559 -37.76 12.56 2.99
N THR A 560 -36.88 13.52 3.31
CA THR A 560 -36.24 14.40 2.34
C THR A 560 -34.74 14.57 2.64
N VAL A 561 -33.99 14.89 1.60
CA VAL A 561 -32.60 15.34 1.65
C VAL A 561 -32.42 16.60 0.84
N LYS A 562 -31.43 17.42 1.18
CA LYS A 562 -31.12 18.65 0.45
C LYS A 562 -29.95 18.44 -0.49
N ILE A 563 -30.09 18.93 -1.71
CA ILE A 563 -29.05 18.94 -2.73
C ILE A 563 -28.96 20.30 -3.42
N ALA A 564 -27.84 20.58 -4.09
CA ALA A 564 -27.73 21.77 -4.94
C ALA A 564 -28.85 21.81 -5.99
N LYS A 565 -29.45 22.96 -6.19
CA LYS A 565 -30.57 23.14 -7.14
C LYS A 565 -30.19 22.68 -8.54
N GLU A 566 -28.98 22.95 -8.96
CA GLU A 566 -28.45 22.58 -10.28
C GLU A 566 -28.49 21.08 -10.53
N MET A 567 -28.33 20.25 -9.49
CA MET A 567 -28.33 18.79 -9.61
C MET A 567 -29.68 18.21 -10.03
N GLN A 568 -30.78 18.95 -9.90
CA GLN A 568 -32.09 18.48 -10.39
C GLN A 568 -32.04 18.11 -11.87
N GLN A 569 -31.15 18.74 -12.66
CA GLN A 569 -30.95 18.43 -14.07
C GLN A 569 -30.44 17.00 -14.29
N LEU A 570 -29.70 16.43 -13.32
CA LEU A 570 -29.16 15.07 -13.39
C LEU A 570 -30.19 14.00 -12.94
N LEU A 571 -31.32 14.41 -12.38
CA LEU A 571 -32.37 13.51 -11.90
C LEU A 571 -33.46 13.22 -12.94
N VAL A 572 -33.32 13.69 -14.18
CA VAL A 572 -34.23 13.35 -15.25
C VAL A 572 -34.21 11.84 -15.54
N SER A 573 -35.36 11.29 -15.91
CA SER A 573 -35.62 9.86 -16.12
C SER A 573 -36.29 9.60 -17.46
N GLY A 574 -36.15 8.38 -17.94
CA GLY A 574 -36.88 7.86 -19.10
C GLY A 574 -36.04 7.10 -20.12
N ALA A 575 -36.55 5.99 -20.62
CA ALA A 575 -35.84 5.12 -21.57
C ALA A 575 -35.40 5.87 -22.84
N ASP A 576 -36.24 6.77 -23.38
CA ASP A 576 -35.88 7.57 -24.57
C ASP A 576 -34.66 8.49 -24.37
N LEU A 577 -34.39 8.85 -23.10
CA LEU A 577 -33.20 9.62 -22.72
C LEU A 577 -32.01 8.68 -22.55
N TYR A 578 -32.21 7.55 -21.88
CA TYR A 578 -31.12 6.65 -21.53
C TYR A 578 -30.52 5.94 -22.76
N ASP A 579 -31.34 5.64 -23.76
CA ASP A 579 -30.91 5.01 -25.02
C ASP A 579 -30.24 6.02 -26.00
N ASP A 580 -30.33 7.32 -25.73
CA ASP A 580 -29.82 8.38 -26.61
C ASP A 580 -28.57 9.05 -26.06
N VAL A 581 -27.41 8.67 -26.59
CA VAL A 581 -26.08 9.23 -26.22
C VAL A 581 -26.05 10.76 -26.33
N ALA A 582 -26.64 11.31 -27.39
CA ALA A 582 -26.62 12.76 -27.62
C ALA A 582 -27.43 13.49 -26.54
N LYS A 583 -28.60 12.98 -26.18
CA LYS A 583 -29.42 13.56 -25.09
C LYS A 583 -28.74 13.43 -23.73
N LYS A 584 -28.10 12.29 -23.43
CA LYS A 584 -27.31 12.15 -22.18
C LYS A 584 -26.23 13.21 -22.09
N ARG A 585 -25.45 13.40 -23.16
CA ARG A 585 -24.39 14.40 -23.20
C ARG A 585 -24.93 15.81 -23.10
N GLU A 586 -26.09 16.10 -23.70
CA GLU A 586 -26.76 17.40 -23.57
C GLU A 586 -27.13 17.68 -22.10
N VAL A 587 -27.70 16.73 -21.38
CA VAL A 587 -27.99 16.84 -19.93
C VAL A 587 -26.72 17.17 -19.15
N LEU A 588 -25.63 16.44 -19.39
CA LEU A 588 -24.36 16.68 -18.72
C LEU A 588 -23.82 18.09 -18.99
N MET A 589 -23.80 18.50 -20.26
CA MET A 589 -23.25 19.80 -20.66
C MET A 589 -24.09 20.95 -20.11
N ASN A 590 -25.41 20.82 -20.11
CA ASN A 590 -26.31 21.80 -19.51
C ASN A 590 -26.07 21.94 -18.00
N TYR A 591 -25.91 20.83 -17.29
CA TYR A 591 -25.57 20.83 -15.88
C TYR A 591 -24.20 21.51 -15.64
N CYS A 592 -23.17 21.12 -16.38
CA CYS A 592 -21.85 21.69 -16.25
C CYS A 592 -21.80 23.20 -16.51
N GLU A 593 -22.59 23.69 -17.48
CA GLU A 593 -22.68 25.11 -17.77
C GLU A 593 -23.30 25.92 -16.61
N THR A 594 -24.28 25.34 -15.90
CA THR A 594 -24.90 26.02 -14.76
C THR A 594 -23.99 26.16 -13.54
N CYS A 595 -22.93 25.35 -13.45
CA CYS A 595 -21.93 25.41 -12.37
C CYS A 595 -20.49 25.64 -12.88
N ARG A 596 -20.36 26.24 -14.08
CA ARG A 596 -19.08 26.46 -14.78
C ARG A 596 -18.04 27.17 -13.90
N HIS A 597 -18.38 28.33 -13.34
CA HIS A 597 -17.52 29.12 -12.48
C HIS A 597 -18.02 29.14 -11.04
N THR A 598 -19.28 29.45 -10.85
CA THR A 598 -19.99 29.46 -9.57
C THR A 598 -21.32 28.73 -9.71
N LEU A 599 -21.96 28.37 -8.61
CA LEU A 599 -23.33 27.86 -8.59
C LEU A 599 -24.24 28.86 -7.86
N SER A 600 -25.58 28.66 -7.94
CA SER A 600 -26.53 29.57 -7.31
C SER A 600 -26.39 29.65 -5.79
N GLY A 601 -25.94 28.59 -5.15
CA GLY A 601 -25.94 28.42 -3.69
C GLY A 601 -27.32 28.00 -3.13
N GLU A 602 -28.32 27.86 -3.99
CA GLU A 602 -29.65 27.38 -3.59
C GLU A 602 -29.65 25.87 -3.40
N LYS A 603 -30.27 25.41 -2.31
CA LYS A 603 -30.51 23.99 -2.05
C LYS A 603 -31.98 23.66 -2.18
N VAL A 604 -32.30 22.53 -2.77
CA VAL A 604 -33.68 22.04 -2.93
C VAL A 604 -33.85 20.73 -2.14
N GLU A 605 -35.05 20.56 -1.60
CA GLU A 605 -35.45 19.32 -0.95
C GLU A 605 -35.96 18.31 -1.97
N ILE A 606 -35.42 17.10 -1.93
CA ILE A 606 -35.79 15.97 -2.78
C ILE A 606 -36.36 14.87 -1.88
N SER A 607 -37.42 14.22 -2.30
CA SER A 607 -37.96 13.03 -1.65
C SER A 607 -36.93 11.91 -1.72
N VAL A 608 -36.63 11.26 -0.58
CA VAL A 608 -35.70 10.14 -0.46
C VAL A 608 -36.18 8.97 -1.31
N SER A 609 -37.49 8.67 -1.34
CA SER A 609 -38.03 7.58 -2.14
C SER A 609 -37.97 7.85 -3.64
N GLU A 610 -38.24 9.10 -4.09
CA GLU A 610 -38.10 9.49 -5.49
C GLU A 610 -36.64 9.43 -5.96
N LEU A 611 -35.71 9.87 -5.12
CA LEU A 611 -34.29 9.80 -5.42
C LEU A 611 -33.81 8.33 -5.51
N ALA A 612 -34.21 7.48 -4.56
CA ALA A 612 -33.90 6.06 -4.58
C ALA A 612 -34.43 5.37 -5.84
N ALA A 613 -35.69 5.66 -6.23
CA ALA A 613 -36.29 5.13 -7.45
C ALA A 613 -35.54 5.57 -8.72
N ASN A 614 -35.13 6.84 -8.78
CA ASN A 614 -34.35 7.39 -9.89
C ASN A 614 -32.99 6.70 -10.07
N LEU A 615 -32.27 6.51 -8.97
CA LEU A 615 -30.95 5.83 -9.00
C LEU A 615 -31.11 4.37 -9.40
N LYS A 616 -32.10 3.68 -8.85
CA LYS A 616 -32.40 2.28 -9.17
C LYS A 616 -32.74 2.08 -10.64
N GLU A 617 -33.60 2.95 -11.20
CA GLU A 617 -33.95 2.92 -12.63
C GLU A 617 -32.71 3.02 -13.53
N LYS A 618 -31.78 3.96 -13.23
CA LYS A 618 -30.54 4.13 -13.95
C LYS A 618 -29.63 2.89 -13.83
N ALA A 619 -29.48 2.36 -12.62
CA ALA A 619 -28.66 1.18 -12.35
C ALA A 619 -29.18 -0.06 -13.10
N ASP A 620 -30.49 -0.28 -13.06
CA ASP A 620 -31.12 -1.42 -13.75
C ASP A 620 -30.97 -1.29 -15.29
N TRP A 621 -31.17 -0.08 -15.83
CA TRP A 621 -30.97 0.18 -17.25
C TRP A 621 -29.50 -0.11 -17.67
N MET A 622 -28.50 0.37 -16.92
CA MET A 622 -27.09 0.14 -17.22
C MET A 622 -26.75 -1.35 -17.24
N ARG A 623 -27.22 -2.11 -16.24
CA ARG A 623 -26.99 -3.56 -16.17
C ARG A 623 -27.62 -4.30 -17.33
N GLU A 624 -28.85 -3.93 -17.71
CA GLU A 624 -29.55 -4.55 -18.86
C GLU A 624 -28.86 -4.22 -20.18
N HIS A 625 -28.44 -2.97 -20.37
CA HIS A 625 -27.70 -2.53 -21.55
C HIS A 625 -26.44 -3.37 -21.73
N ILE A 626 -25.57 -3.43 -20.71
CA ILE A 626 -24.30 -4.16 -20.75
C ILE A 626 -24.51 -5.65 -21.00
N ARG A 627 -25.48 -6.29 -20.35
CA ARG A 627 -25.80 -7.71 -20.59
C ARG A 627 -26.17 -7.98 -22.03
N LYS A 628 -26.85 -7.04 -22.66
CA LYS A 628 -27.33 -7.17 -24.04
C LYS A 628 -26.26 -6.90 -25.08
N THR A 629 -25.37 -5.92 -24.83
CA THR A 629 -24.43 -5.39 -25.83
C THR A 629 -23.02 -5.95 -25.70
N GLU A 630 -22.57 -6.24 -24.46
CA GLU A 630 -21.15 -6.49 -24.17
C GLU A 630 -20.81 -7.97 -23.93
N TRP A 631 -21.81 -8.87 -23.94
CA TRP A 631 -21.54 -10.29 -23.78
C TRP A 631 -20.89 -10.87 -25.03
N VAL A 632 -19.66 -11.36 -24.89
CA VAL A 632 -18.89 -12.02 -25.95
C VAL A 632 -19.07 -13.53 -25.83
N GLN A 633 -19.24 -14.20 -26.97
CA GLN A 633 -19.18 -15.65 -27.09
C GLN A 633 -18.19 -16.02 -28.20
N THR A 634 -17.18 -16.82 -27.85
CA THR A 634 -16.17 -17.26 -28.80
C THR A 634 -16.70 -18.34 -29.73
N ALA A 635 -15.99 -18.63 -30.82
CA ALA A 635 -16.32 -19.72 -31.72
C ALA A 635 -16.32 -21.11 -31.02
N GLU A 636 -15.55 -21.25 -29.92
CA GLU A 636 -15.50 -22.47 -29.09
C GLU A 636 -16.61 -22.54 -28.04
N GLY A 637 -17.41 -21.49 -27.91
CA GLY A 637 -18.52 -21.40 -26.95
C GLY A 637 -18.14 -20.87 -25.57
N ASP A 638 -16.93 -20.33 -25.41
CA ASP A 638 -16.51 -19.66 -24.16
C ASP A 638 -17.15 -18.28 -24.06
N GLY A 639 -17.59 -17.90 -22.86
CA GLY A 639 -18.31 -16.64 -22.62
C GLY A 639 -17.59 -15.72 -21.64
N PHE A 640 -17.58 -14.42 -21.96
CA PHE A 640 -17.05 -13.36 -21.10
C PHE A 640 -17.55 -11.98 -21.58
N PHE A 641 -17.28 -10.89 -20.83
CA PHE A 641 -17.68 -9.54 -21.24
C PHE A 641 -16.53 -8.82 -21.93
N ASN A 642 -16.85 -8.02 -22.96
CA ASN A 642 -15.99 -6.94 -23.39
C ASN A 642 -16.02 -5.82 -22.32
N GLY A 643 -14.87 -5.33 -21.93
CA GLY A 643 -14.75 -4.30 -20.90
C GLY A 643 -14.34 -2.94 -21.40
N TYR A 644 -13.91 -2.84 -22.65
CA TYR A 644 -13.36 -1.60 -23.18
C TYR A 644 -13.63 -1.38 -24.66
N TYR A 645 -13.73 -0.10 -25.02
CA TYR A 645 -13.63 0.37 -26.39
C TYR A 645 -12.37 1.25 -26.56
N ASP A 646 -11.66 1.06 -27.64
CA ASP A 646 -10.44 1.84 -27.94
C ASP A 646 -10.75 3.23 -28.53
N ASN A 647 -9.73 4.01 -28.80
CA ASN A 647 -9.88 5.36 -29.33
C ASN A 647 -10.41 5.41 -30.77
N SER A 648 -10.47 4.27 -31.48
CA SER A 648 -11.15 4.13 -32.77
C SER A 648 -12.63 3.71 -32.65
N GLY A 649 -13.11 3.47 -31.41
CA GLY A 649 -14.45 3.00 -31.11
C GLY A 649 -14.66 1.53 -31.39
N LYS A 650 -13.62 0.70 -31.31
CA LYS A 650 -13.72 -0.75 -31.50
C LYS A 650 -13.63 -1.47 -30.16
N ALA A 651 -14.42 -2.53 -30.02
CA ALA A 651 -14.33 -3.43 -28.88
C ALA A 651 -12.91 -4.02 -28.77
N VAL A 652 -12.40 -4.05 -27.54
CA VAL A 652 -11.01 -4.46 -27.25
C VAL A 652 -10.93 -5.97 -27.03
N GLU A 653 -11.99 -6.57 -26.47
CA GLU A 653 -12.07 -7.96 -26.10
C GLU A 653 -12.98 -8.73 -27.04
N GLY A 654 -12.68 -9.98 -27.27
CA GLY A 654 -13.43 -10.85 -28.17
C GLY A 654 -12.58 -11.94 -28.81
N ASP A 655 -13.17 -12.68 -29.77
CA ASP A 655 -12.45 -13.61 -30.62
C ASP A 655 -11.97 -12.82 -31.86
N ILE A 656 -10.78 -12.25 -31.77
CA ILE A 656 -10.28 -11.25 -32.71
C ILE A 656 -8.98 -11.72 -33.36
N ASN A 657 -8.91 -11.66 -34.69
CA ASN A 657 -7.69 -11.93 -35.47
C ASN A 657 -6.99 -13.27 -35.15
N GLY A 658 -7.79 -14.33 -34.90
CA GLY A 658 -7.27 -15.69 -34.69
C GLY A 658 -6.81 -15.97 -33.26
N GLY A 659 -7.22 -15.16 -32.30
CA GLY A 659 -6.97 -15.36 -30.88
C GLY A 659 -8.05 -14.73 -29.99
N VAL A 660 -8.18 -15.25 -28.77
CA VAL A 660 -9.10 -14.68 -27.78
C VAL A 660 -8.39 -13.55 -27.04
N ARG A 661 -8.98 -12.36 -27.10
CA ARG A 661 -8.57 -11.20 -26.30
C ARG A 661 -9.50 -11.08 -25.11
N MET A 662 -8.98 -11.25 -23.92
CA MET A 662 -9.71 -11.20 -22.66
C MET A 662 -8.90 -10.43 -21.62
N MET A 663 -9.56 -9.55 -20.89
CA MET A 663 -8.99 -8.79 -19.75
C MET A 663 -9.70 -9.20 -18.46
N LEU A 664 -8.92 -9.42 -17.42
CA LEU A 664 -9.44 -9.80 -16.10
C LEU A 664 -10.30 -8.69 -15.48
N THR A 665 -9.90 -7.42 -15.66
CA THR A 665 -10.60 -6.25 -15.12
C THR A 665 -12.08 -6.22 -15.51
N SER A 666 -12.37 -6.48 -16.77
CA SER A 666 -13.72 -6.54 -17.32
C SER A 666 -14.59 -7.56 -16.59
N GLN A 667 -14.03 -8.72 -16.32
CA GLN A 667 -14.73 -9.82 -15.68
C GLN A 667 -14.97 -9.57 -14.19
N VAL A 668 -13.95 -9.05 -13.51
CA VAL A 668 -14.02 -8.77 -12.07
C VAL A 668 -15.17 -7.84 -11.76
N PHE A 669 -15.27 -6.72 -12.46
CA PHE A 669 -16.27 -5.71 -12.12
C PHE A 669 -17.67 -6.07 -12.61
N THR A 670 -17.82 -6.81 -13.71
CA THR A 670 -19.13 -7.35 -14.11
C THR A 670 -19.68 -8.38 -13.11
N ILE A 671 -18.80 -9.16 -12.48
CA ILE A 671 -19.18 -10.12 -11.42
C ILE A 671 -19.53 -9.37 -10.14
N MET A 672 -18.66 -8.45 -9.68
CA MET A 672 -18.77 -7.69 -8.42
C MET A 672 -20.07 -6.87 -8.40
N SER A 673 -20.36 -6.15 -9.48
CA SER A 673 -21.53 -5.30 -9.64
C SER A 673 -22.86 -6.05 -9.84
N LYS A 674 -22.85 -7.38 -9.84
CA LYS A 674 -24.02 -8.21 -10.17
C LYS A 674 -24.55 -7.98 -11.59
N THR A 675 -23.77 -7.35 -12.47
CA THR A 675 -24.11 -7.23 -13.88
C THR A 675 -24.12 -8.61 -14.54
N ALA A 676 -23.10 -9.43 -14.33
CA ALA A 676 -23.12 -10.83 -14.78
C ALA A 676 -24.16 -11.66 -14.00
N THR A 677 -24.97 -12.48 -14.71
CA THR A 677 -25.81 -13.50 -14.05
C THR A 677 -24.95 -14.64 -13.50
N ASN A 678 -25.48 -15.51 -12.64
CA ASN A 678 -24.71 -16.63 -12.08
C ASN A 678 -24.24 -17.61 -13.17
N GLU A 679 -25.05 -17.80 -14.22
CA GLU A 679 -24.71 -18.60 -15.38
C GLU A 679 -23.55 -17.98 -16.16
N GLN A 680 -23.57 -16.65 -16.33
CA GLN A 680 -22.47 -15.91 -16.95
C GLN A 680 -21.20 -15.96 -16.08
N VAL A 681 -21.31 -15.82 -14.74
CA VAL A 681 -20.14 -15.99 -13.84
C VAL A 681 -19.51 -17.37 -14.00
N THR A 682 -20.33 -18.43 -14.10
CA THR A 682 -19.81 -19.80 -14.35
C THR A 682 -19.03 -19.89 -15.66
N GLN A 683 -19.50 -19.21 -16.71
CA GLN A 683 -18.79 -19.18 -18.01
C GLN A 683 -17.52 -18.33 -17.94
N ILE A 684 -17.58 -17.15 -17.28
CA ILE A 684 -16.41 -16.28 -17.08
C ILE A 684 -15.29 -17.02 -16.35
N VAL A 685 -15.62 -17.76 -15.28
CA VAL A 685 -14.62 -18.55 -14.55
C VAL A 685 -13.93 -19.57 -15.46
N LYS A 686 -14.69 -20.30 -16.27
CA LYS A 686 -14.12 -21.25 -17.24
C LYS A 686 -13.23 -20.57 -18.26
N SER A 687 -13.66 -19.42 -18.78
CA SER A 687 -12.86 -18.63 -19.73
C SER A 687 -11.58 -18.09 -19.07
N ALA A 688 -11.67 -17.58 -17.85
CA ALA A 688 -10.51 -17.09 -17.10
C ALA A 688 -9.53 -18.23 -16.77
N ASP A 689 -10.02 -19.40 -16.38
CA ASP A 689 -9.21 -20.59 -16.16
C ASP A 689 -8.47 -21.03 -17.42
N LYS A 690 -9.11 -20.90 -18.57
CA LYS A 690 -8.54 -21.31 -19.86
C LYS A 690 -7.54 -20.31 -20.43
N TYR A 691 -7.83 -19.02 -20.34
CA TYR A 691 -7.12 -17.97 -21.06
C TYR A 691 -6.18 -17.13 -20.17
N LEU A 692 -6.46 -17.00 -18.89
CA LEU A 692 -5.73 -16.09 -17.99
C LEU A 692 -4.96 -16.81 -16.87
N TYR A 693 -5.37 -18.03 -16.49
CA TYR A 693 -4.75 -18.71 -15.36
C TYR A 693 -3.38 -19.29 -15.69
N ASP A 694 -2.38 -18.94 -14.89
CA ASP A 694 -1.02 -19.45 -14.98
C ASP A 694 -0.43 -19.63 -13.56
N ALA A 695 -0.47 -20.85 -13.06
CA ALA A 695 0.03 -21.19 -11.73
C ALA A 695 1.55 -20.94 -11.57
N SER A 696 2.32 -20.95 -12.68
CA SER A 696 3.78 -20.75 -12.64
C SER A 696 4.16 -19.34 -12.23
N VAL A 697 3.26 -18.37 -12.38
CA VAL A 697 3.43 -16.94 -12.03
C VAL A 697 2.41 -16.46 -11.00
N GLY A 698 1.79 -17.36 -10.25
CA GLY A 698 0.95 -17.00 -9.11
C GLY A 698 -0.54 -16.82 -9.39
N GLY A 699 -1.06 -17.17 -10.57
CA GLY A 699 -2.50 -17.23 -10.81
C GLY A 699 -2.99 -16.53 -12.08
N TYR A 700 -3.98 -15.65 -11.96
CA TYR A 700 -4.66 -15.06 -13.11
C TYR A 700 -3.92 -13.81 -13.63
N ARG A 701 -3.50 -13.87 -14.89
CA ARG A 701 -2.90 -12.74 -15.62
C ARG A 701 -3.94 -11.64 -15.86
N LEU A 702 -3.50 -10.40 -15.94
CA LEU A 702 -4.40 -9.26 -16.14
C LEU A 702 -5.08 -9.27 -17.52
N ASN A 703 -4.40 -9.79 -18.54
CA ASN A 703 -4.94 -9.96 -19.90
C ASN A 703 -4.22 -11.07 -20.64
N THR A 704 -4.86 -11.56 -21.72
CA THR A 704 -4.22 -12.41 -22.73
C THR A 704 -3.18 -11.60 -23.53
N ASP A 705 -2.21 -12.27 -24.16
CA ASP A 705 -1.32 -11.60 -25.08
C ASP A 705 -2.06 -11.16 -26.36
N PHE A 706 -2.12 -9.88 -26.61
CA PHE A 706 -2.78 -9.34 -27.80
C PHE A 706 -1.89 -9.37 -29.05
N HIS A 707 -0.61 -9.70 -28.91
CA HIS A 707 0.39 -9.71 -29.98
C HIS A 707 0.41 -8.40 -30.80
N GLU A 708 0.07 -7.29 -30.16
CA GLU A 708 -0.08 -5.99 -30.80
C GLU A 708 0.31 -4.88 -29.81
N VAL A 709 1.03 -3.89 -30.29
CA VAL A 709 1.28 -2.63 -29.57
C VAL A 709 0.10 -1.69 -29.82
N LYS A 710 -0.93 -1.79 -28.96
CA LYS A 710 -2.21 -1.10 -29.16
C LYS A 710 -2.18 0.32 -28.59
N MET A 711 -1.50 1.24 -29.28
CA MET A 711 -1.32 2.63 -28.85
C MET A 711 -2.61 3.46 -28.91
N ASP A 712 -3.67 2.96 -29.53
CA ASP A 712 -4.99 3.58 -29.56
C ASP A 712 -5.84 3.24 -28.31
N LEU A 713 -5.25 2.49 -27.36
CA LEU A 713 -5.85 2.23 -26.06
C LEU A 713 -4.97 2.73 -24.92
N GLY A 714 -3.68 2.37 -24.89
CA GLY A 714 -2.84 2.81 -23.81
C GLY A 714 -1.41 2.27 -23.81
N ARG A 715 -0.54 2.93 -23.03
CA ARG A 715 0.87 2.57 -22.88
C ARG A 715 1.09 1.16 -22.32
N MET A 716 0.06 0.51 -21.71
CA MET A 716 0.21 -0.86 -21.22
C MET A 716 0.73 -1.81 -22.30
N PHE A 717 0.28 -1.66 -23.53
CA PHE A 717 0.70 -2.49 -24.66
C PHE A 717 2.13 -2.17 -25.16
N GLY A 718 2.77 -1.15 -24.64
CA GLY A 718 4.19 -0.87 -24.81
C GLY A 718 5.08 -1.68 -23.86
N PHE A 719 4.54 -2.20 -22.76
CA PHE A 719 5.25 -3.12 -21.87
C PHE A 719 5.33 -4.51 -22.52
N ALA A 720 6.45 -5.20 -22.31
CA ALA A 720 6.55 -6.59 -22.72
C ALA A 720 5.48 -7.44 -21.99
N TYR A 721 4.88 -8.39 -22.68
CA TYR A 721 3.85 -9.26 -22.10
C TYR A 721 4.38 -10.02 -20.87
N GLY A 722 3.57 -10.07 -19.84
CA GLY A 722 3.92 -10.60 -18.51
C GLY A 722 4.52 -9.58 -17.56
N HIS A 723 4.54 -8.28 -17.93
CA HIS A 723 5.07 -7.20 -17.10
C HIS A 723 4.05 -6.09 -16.91
N LYS A 724 4.05 -5.49 -15.70
CA LYS A 724 3.13 -4.41 -15.35
C LYS A 724 1.68 -4.76 -15.74
N GLU A 725 0.95 -3.80 -16.27
CA GLU A 725 -0.45 -3.97 -16.67
C GLU A 725 -0.62 -4.87 -17.90
N ASN A 726 0.46 -5.23 -18.62
CA ASN A 726 0.37 -6.09 -19.82
C ASN A 726 0.65 -7.56 -19.47
N GLY A 727 -0.34 -8.27 -18.98
CA GLY A 727 -0.30 -9.72 -18.77
C GLY A 727 0.49 -10.21 -17.57
N ALA A 728 0.93 -9.35 -16.65
CA ALA A 728 1.39 -9.80 -15.34
C ALA A 728 0.22 -10.33 -14.50
N VAL A 729 0.50 -11.12 -13.47
CA VAL A 729 -0.48 -11.36 -12.40
C VAL A 729 -0.51 -10.11 -11.53
N PHE A 730 -1.44 -9.21 -11.80
CA PHE A 730 -1.61 -7.98 -11.03
C PHE A 730 -2.42 -8.28 -9.76
N CYS A 731 -1.70 -8.36 -8.62
CA CYS A 731 -2.26 -8.91 -7.38
C CYS A 731 -3.47 -8.14 -6.88
N HIS A 732 -3.53 -6.83 -7.11
CA HIS A 732 -4.69 -6.02 -6.75
C HIS A 732 -5.94 -6.47 -7.50
N MET A 733 -5.85 -6.69 -8.82
CA MET A 733 -7.00 -7.19 -9.61
C MET A 733 -7.31 -8.66 -9.29
N ALA A 734 -6.29 -9.49 -9.06
CA ALA A 734 -6.50 -10.88 -8.67
C ALA A 734 -7.25 -11.00 -7.32
N THR A 735 -6.90 -10.16 -6.32
CA THR A 735 -7.61 -10.16 -5.03
C THR A 735 -9.04 -9.65 -5.15
N MET A 736 -9.29 -8.66 -6.01
CA MET A 736 -10.65 -8.22 -6.34
C MET A 736 -11.44 -9.30 -7.09
N PHE A 737 -10.80 -10.11 -7.94
CA PHE A 737 -11.44 -11.27 -8.57
C PHE A 737 -11.92 -12.30 -7.53
N GLY A 738 -11.06 -12.66 -6.58
CA GLY A 738 -11.45 -13.52 -5.46
C GLY A 738 -12.58 -12.92 -4.63
N ASN A 739 -12.55 -11.61 -4.35
CA ASN A 739 -13.62 -10.90 -3.66
C ASN A 739 -14.95 -10.99 -4.42
N ALA A 740 -14.95 -10.67 -5.71
CA ALA A 740 -16.13 -10.72 -6.56
C ALA A 740 -16.77 -12.13 -6.60
N LEU A 741 -15.93 -13.17 -6.70
CA LEU A 741 -16.39 -14.55 -6.68
C LEU A 741 -17.02 -14.93 -5.33
N TYR A 742 -16.40 -14.57 -4.20
CA TYR A 742 -16.98 -14.79 -2.87
C TYR A 742 -18.33 -14.08 -2.70
N GLN A 743 -18.44 -12.82 -3.14
CA GLN A 743 -19.70 -12.07 -3.08
C GLN A 743 -20.85 -12.77 -3.83
N ARG A 744 -20.51 -13.59 -4.82
CA ARG A 744 -21.46 -14.33 -5.65
C ARG A 744 -21.64 -15.79 -5.21
N GLY A 745 -20.99 -16.22 -4.11
CA GLY A 745 -21.09 -17.57 -3.57
C GLY A 745 -20.23 -18.63 -4.27
N PHE A 746 -19.28 -18.22 -5.10
CA PHE A 746 -18.30 -19.08 -5.77
C PHE A 746 -17.05 -19.30 -4.89
N ALA A 747 -17.28 -19.84 -3.69
CA ALA A 747 -16.25 -19.95 -2.64
C ALA A 747 -15.03 -20.78 -3.08
N LYS A 748 -15.23 -21.87 -3.81
CA LYS A 748 -14.16 -22.75 -4.27
C LYS A 748 -13.24 -22.05 -5.27
N GLU A 749 -13.84 -21.36 -6.23
CA GLU A 749 -13.13 -20.62 -7.27
C GLU A 749 -12.40 -19.41 -6.67
N ALA A 750 -13.05 -18.70 -5.74
CA ALA A 750 -12.45 -17.60 -5.00
C ALA A 750 -11.25 -18.05 -4.16
N TYR A 751 -11.37 -19.16 -3.44
CA TYR A 751 -10.26 -19.71 -2.65
C TYR A 751 -9.10 -20.17 -3.55
N LYS A 752 -9.39 -20.72 -4.73
CA LYS A 752 -8.35 -21.05 -5.73
C LYS A 752 -7.48 -19.83 -6.07
N VAL A 753 -8.08 -18.65 -6.25
CA VAL A 753 -7.33 -17.40 -6.51
C VAL A 753 -6.39 -17.11 -5.36
N PHE A 754 -6.89 -17.11 -4.14
CA PHE A 754 -6.11 -16.73 -2.95
C PHE A 754 -5.05 -17.76 -2.59
N ASN A 755 -5.37 -19.04 -2.68
CA ASN A 755 -4.43 -20.11 -2.38
C ASN A 755 -3.28 -20.15 -3.39
N THR A 756 -3.56 -19.96 -4.68
CA THR A 756 -2.50 -19.90 -5.70
C THR A 756 -1.56 -18.71 -5.47
N LEU A 757 -2.12 -17.55 -5.13
CA LEU A 757 -1.33 -16.37 -4.81
C LEU A 757 -0.49 -16.57 -3.54
N PHE A 758 -1.08 -17.13 -2.48
CA PHE A 758 -0.39 -17.46 -1.23
C PHE A 758 0.78 -18.42 -1.46
N GLU A 759 0.52 -19.54 -2.12
CA GLU A 759 1.57 -20.53 -2.41
C GLU A 759 2.73 -19.92 -3.19
N HIS A 760 2.42 -19.07 -4.17
CA HIS A 760 3.43 -18.37 -4.96
C HIS A 760 4.22 -17.36 -4.15
N CYS A 761 3.55 -16.50 -3.39
CA CYS A 761 4.20 -15.47 -2.55
C CYS A 761 5.06 -16.10 -1.45
N ASN A 762 4.68 -17.26 -0.93
CA ASN A 762 5.40 -17.95 0.12
C ASN A 762 6.58 -18.81 -0.38
N ASP A 763 6.67 -19.05 -1.70
CA ASP A 763 7.84 -19.64 -2.38
C ASP A 763 8.83 -18.51 -2.73
N VAL A 764 9.70 -18.19 -1.78
CA VAL A 764 10.62 -17.06 -1.90
C VAL A 764 11.64 -17.21 -3.03
N GLU A 765 11.93 -18.43 -3.49
CA GLU A 765 12.82 -18.64 -4.63
C GLU A 765 12.17 -18.20 -5.95
N LYS A 766 10.86 -18.31 -6.06
CA LYS A 766 10.10 -17.81 -7.20
C LYS A 766 9.74 -16.34 -7.06
N SER A 767 9.08 -16.02 -5.95
CA SER A 767 8.52 -14.69 -5.72
C SER A 767 9.57 -13.62 -5.48
N ARG A 768 10.73 -13.97 -4.90
CA ARG A 768 11.82 -13.03 -4.53
C ARG A 768 11.35 -11.90 -3.62
N ILE A 769 10.40 -12.18 -2.74
CA ILE A 769 9.88 -11.25 -1.74
C ILE A 769 9.89 -11.89 -0.36
N TYR A 770 9.95 -11.07 0.68
CA TYR A 770 9.63 -11.45 2.05
C TYR A 770 8.11 -11.68 2.21
N PRO A 771 7.62 -12.19 3.37
CA PRO A 771 6.19 -12.46 3.54
C PRO A 771 5.32 -11.24 3.21
N GLY A 772 4.22 -11.49 2.54
CA GLY A 772 3.24 -10.50 2.09
C GLY A 772 2.83 -10.68 0.63
N VAL A 773 2.23 -9.66 0.04
CA VAL A 773 1.77 -9.65 -1.35
C VAL A 773 2.41 -8.49 -2.12
N PRO A 774 2.94 -8.70 -3.34
CA PRO A 774 3.46 -7.63 -4.18
C PRO A 774 2.35 -6.93 -4.96
N GLU A 775 2.66 -5.84 -5.67
CA GLU A 775 1.73 -5.22 -6.59
C GLU A 775 1.42 -6.14 -7.77
N TYR A 776 2.47 -6.73 -8.35
CA TYR A 776 2.30 -7.73 -9.42
C TYR A 776 3.41 -8.77 -9.40
N VAL A 777 3.14 -9.90 -10.04
CA VAL A 777 4.12 -10.95 -10.31
C VAL A 777 4.44 -10.93 -11.80
N ASP A 778 5.73 -10.82 -12.14
CA ASP A 778 6.20 -10.69 -13.52
C ASP A 778 6.22 -12.02 -14.29
N ALA A 779 6.63 -11.97 -15.57
CA ALA A 779 6.72 -13.12 -16.47
C ALA A 779 7.63 -14.25 -15.95
N LYS A 780 8.53 -14.00 -15.02
CA LYS A 780 9.43 -14.98 -14.41
C LYS A 780 8.97 -15.44 -13.03
N GLY A 781 7.83 -14.96 -12.55
CA GLY A 781 7.31 -15.29 -11.23
C GLY A 781 7.84 -14.38 -10.12
N ARG A 782 8.60 -13.32 -10.42
CA ARG A 782 9.12 -12.41 -9.42
C ARG A 782 8.04 -11.40 -9.01
N GLY A 783 7.84 -11.25 -7.70
CA GLY A 783 7.03 -10.18 -7.12
C GLY A 783 7.75 -8.83 -7.22
N VAL A 784 7.03 -7.82 -7.68
CA VAL A 784 7.55 -6.48 -7.90
C VAL A 784 6.71 -5.47 -7.13
N TYR A 785 7.34 -4.42 -6.62
CA TYR A 785 6.73 -3.42 -5.72
C TYR A 785 6.09 -4.07 -4.50
N HIS A 786 6.91 -4.80 -3.75
CA HIS A 786 6.50 -5.47 -2.52
C HIS A 786 6.11 -4.43 -1.45
N TYR A 787 5.22 -4.80 -0.54
CA TYR A 787 4.63 -4.08 0.59
C TYR A 787 3.60 -2.99 0.23
N LEU A 788 3.82 -2.14 -0.76
CA LEU A 788 3.01 -0.95 -0.99
C LEU A 788 1.96 -1.14 -2.10
N THR A 789 1.03 -2.06 -1.89
CA THR A 789 -0.03 -2.40 -2.84
C THR A 789 -1.42 -2.40 -2.19
N GLY A 790 -2.43 -1.95 -2.93
CA GLY A 790 -3.85 -2.07 -2.54
C GLY A 790 -4.35 -3.52 -2.47
N ALA A 791 -3.62 -4.47 -3.07
CA ALA A 791 -3.94 -5.90 -2.99
C ALA A 791 -4.08 -6.38 -1.53
N ALA A 792 -3.25 -5.88 -0.63
CA ALA A 792 -3.25 -6.26 0.77
C ALA A 792 -4.57 -5.87 1.47
N SER A 793 -5.08 -4.65 1.23
CA SER A 793 -6.36 -4.20 1.79
C SER A 793 -7.52 -5.06 1.28
N TRP A 794 -7.56 -5.35 -0.02
CA TRP A 794 -8.59 -6.20 -0.61
C TRP A 794 -8.55 -7.64 -0.10
N LEU A 795 -7.35 -8.19 0.05
CA LEU A 795 -7.17 -9.55 0.57
C LEU A 795 -7.64 -9.65 2.02
N LEU A 796 -7.24 -8.70 2.88
CA LEU A 796 -7.66 -8.63 4.27
C LEU A 796 -9.19 -8.53 4.37
N VAL A 797 -9.79 -7.54 3.70
CA VAL A 797 -11.24 -7.33 3.73
C VAL A 797 -11.97 -8.59 3.25
N THR A 798 -11.50 -9.20 2.16
CA THR A 798 -12.16 -10.38 1.61
C THR A 798 -12.07 -11.60 2.54
N VAL A 799 -10.89 -11.86 3.08
CA VAL A 799 -10.71 -12.99 4.02
C VAL A 799 -11.65 -12.83 5.22
N ILE A 800 -11.72 -11.63 5.81
CA ILE A 800 -12.57 -11.40 6.98
C ILE A 800 -14.05 -11.38 6.61
N THR A 801 -14.44 -10.52 5.64
CA THR A 801 -15.86 -10.24 5.41
C THR A 801 -16.55 -11.23 4.47
N GLN A 802 -15.81 -11.96 3.66
CA GLN A 802 -16.37 -12.90 2.68
C GLN A 802 -16.01 -14.35 3.01
N MET A 803 -14.72 -14.69 3.16
CA MET A 803 -14.29 -16.06 3.44
C MET A 803 -14.74 -16.52 4.82
N PHE A 804 -14.37 -15.80 5.89
CA PHE A 804 -14.92 -16.02 7.23
C PHE A 804 -16.35 -15.51 7.37
N GLY A 805 -16.77 -14.60 6.49
CA GLY A 805 -18.12 -14.03 6.49
C GLY A 805 -18.45 -13.22 7.74
N VAL A 806 -17.45 -12.66 8.39
CA VAL A 806 -17.60 -11.81 9.59
C VAL A 806 -17.63 -10.35 9.15
N ARG A 807 -18.80 -9.76 9.16
CA ARG A 807 -18.96 -8.40 8.60
C ARG A 807 -19.98 -7.55 9.36
N GLY A 808 -19.76 -6.25 9.34
CA GLY A 808 -20.78 -5.29 9.76
C GLY A 808 -21.99 -5.29 8.83
N GLN A 809 -23.16 -5.10 9.40
CA GLN A 809 -24.42 -4.90 8.68
C GLN A 809 -25.21 -3.80 9.38
N MET A 810 -25.10 -2.57 8.88
CA MET A 810 -25.70 -1.39 9.52
C MET A 810 -25.37 -1.32 11.03
N GLY A 811 -24.11 -1.58 11.37
CA GLY A 811 -23.59 -1.56 12.75
C GLY A 811 -23.70 -2.87 13.51
N ASP A 812 -24.55 -3.80 13.13
CA ASP A 812 -24.65 -5.13 13.72
C ASP A 812 -23.56 -6.06 13.18
N LEU A 813 -23.22 -7.14 13.89
CA LEU A 813 -22.22 -8.12 13.47
C LEU A 813 -22.92 -9.34 12.84
N ALA A 814 -22.74 -9.53 11.54
CA ALA A 814 -23.33 -10.60 10.76
C ALA A 814 -22.33 -11.73 10.46
N PHE A 815 -22.83 -12.96 10.36
CA PHE A 815 -22.07 -14.17 10.04
C PHE A 815 -22.62 -14.84 8.78
N VAL A 816 -21.83 -14.82 7.69
CA VAL A 816 -22.15 -15.44 6.40
C VAL A 816 -20.91 -16.20 5.91
N PRO A 817 -20.46 -17.23 6.65
CA PRO A 817 -19.20 -17.91 6.34
C PRO A 817 -19.27 -18.70 5.02
N GLN A 818 -18.13 -18.71 4.31
CA GLN A 818 -17.93 -19.44 3.07
C GLN A 818 -16.64 -20.28 3.12
N LEU A 819 -16.31 -20.81 4.29
CA LEU A 819 -15.13 -21.62 4.53
C LEU A 819 -15.28 -23.03 3.94
N LEU A 820 -14.29 -23.43 3.15
CA LEU A 820 -14.19 -24.77 2.58
C LEU A 820 -13.71 -25.78 3.62
N PRO A 821 -13.97 -27.09 3.44
CA PRO A 821 -13.55 -28.14 4.38
C PRO A 821 -12.07 -28.13 4.74
N GLU A 822 -11.19 -27.86 3.79
CA GLU A 822 -9.73 -27.80 3.94
C GLU A 822 -9.24 -26.58 4.75
N GLN A 823 -10.08 -25.59 4.97
CA GLN A 823 -9.74 -24.39 5.73
C GLN A 823 -9.96 -24.55 7.24
N PHE A 824 -10.61 -25.65 7.66
CA PHE A 824 -10.76 -26.01 9.07
C PHE A 824 -9.57 -26.84 9.55
N ASP A 825 -9.17 -26.65 10.79
CA ASP A 825 -8.14 -27.44 11.46
C ASP A 825 -8.59 -28.91 11.71
N ALA A 826 -7.75 -29.70 12.38
CA ALA A 826 -8.06 -31.10 12.68
C ALA A 826 -9.32 -31.28 13.54
N ASN A 827 -9.68 -30.27 14.36
CA ASN A 827 -10.84 -30.28 15.24
C ASN A 827 -12.12 -29.78 14.52
N GLY A 828 -12.03 -29.38 13.26
CA GLY A 828 -13.14 -28.73 12.54
C GLY A 828 -13.37 -27.28 12.97
N GLU A 829 -12.33 -26.60 13.43
CA GLU A 829 -12.39 -25.21 13.84
C GLU A 829 -11.59 -24.32 12.89
N ALA A 830 -12.13 -23.12 12.63
CA ALA A 830 -11.43 -22.00 11.98
C ALA A 830 -11.88 -20.72 12.68
N GLY A 831 -11.05 -19.67 12.67
CA GLY A 831 -11.43 -18.48 13.39
C GLY A 831 -10.55 -17.28 13.09
N LEU A 832 -10.91 -16.16 13.67
CA LEU A 832 -10.14 -14.93 13.62
C LEU A 832 -10.35 -14.11 14.91
N SER A 833 -9.39 -13.25 15.22
CA SER A 833 -9.58 -12.22 16.24
C SER A 833 -9.52 -10.87 15.58
N MET A 834 -10.39 -9.96 16.00
CA MET A 834 -10.47 -8.59 15.47
C MET A 834 -11.09 -7.65 16.49
N ILE A 835 -11.09 -6.35 16.19
CA ILE A 835 -11.88 -5.37 16.94
C ILE A 835 -13.22 -5.16 16.21
N PHE A 836 -14.31 -5.20 16.95
CA PHE A 836 -15.63 -4.78 16.48
C PHE A 836 -16.36 -3.98 17.58
N ALA A 837 -16.90 -2.82 17.23
CA ALA A 837 -17.56 -1.92 18.19
C ALA A 837 -16.72 -1.66 19.46
N ASP A 838 -15.42 -1.38 19.28
CA ASP A 838 -14.41 -1.16 20.33
C ASP A 838 -14.28 -2.35 21.32
N ARG A 839 -14.57 -3.56 20.89
CA ARG A 839 -14.39 -4.78 21.67
C ARG A 839 -13.43 -5.73 20.97
N ASN A 840 -12.55 -6.34 21.74
CA ASN A 840 -11.70 -7.43 21.26
C ASN A 840 -12.54 -8.70 21.17
N VAL A 841 -12.82 -9.17 19.97
CA VAL A 841 -13.59 -10.39 19.72
C VAL A 841 -12.74 -11.47 19.07
N LYS A 842 -12.78 -12.66 19.64
CA LYS A 842 -12.28 -13.88 19.02
C LYS A 842 -13.47 -14.67 18.49
N ILE A 843 -13.51 -14.89 17.21
CA ILE A 843 -14.58 -15.62 16.53
C ILE A 843 -14.07 -17.01 16.19
N VAL A 844 -14.83 -18.04 16.57
CA VAL A 844 -14.53 -19.44 16.30
C VAL A 844 -15.68 -20.05 15.53
N MET A 845 -15.42 -20.44 14.28
CA MET A 845 -16.34 -21.17 13.42
C MET A 845 -16.15 -22.67 13.66
N LYS A 846 -17.21 -23.37 14.07
CA LYS A 846 -17.20 -24.81 14.37
C LYS A 846 -17.95 -25.58 13.30
N ASN A 847 -17.24 -26.39 12.51
CA ASN A 847 -17.74 -27.26 11.46
C ASN A 847 -17.19 -28.68 11.69
N ALA A 848 -17.73 -29.38 12.68
CA ALA A 848 -17.22 -30.68 13.11
C ALA A 848 -17.26 -31.74 12.00
N GLU A 849 -18.23 -31.65 11.10
CA GLU A 849 -18.39 -32.58 9.98
C GLU A 849 -17.62 -32.13 8.72
N LYS A 850 -16.96 -30.96 8.75
CA LYS A 850 -16.24 -30.35 7.63
C LYS A 850 -17.08 -30.28 6.34
N LYS A 851 -18.34 -29.84 6.49
CA LYS A 851 -19.25 -29.61 5.34
C LYS A 851 -18.74 -28.48 4.44
N ALA A 852 -19.11 -28.51 3.18
CA ALA A 852 -18.87 -27.41 2.25
C ALA A 852 -19.87 -26.25 2.46
N PRO A 853 -19.59 -25.03 1.99
CA PRO A 853 -20.47 -23.86 2.16
C PRO A 853 -21.91 -24.06 1.70
N ALA A 854 -22.14 -24.88 0.66
CA ALA A 854 -23.49 -25.21 0.19
C ALA A 854 -24.27 -26.13 1.12
N ASP A 855 -23.59 -26.84 2.03
CA ASP A 855 -24.14 -27.92 2.86
C ASP A 855 -24.27 -27.54 4.33
N TYR A 856 -23.81 -26.34 4.73
CA TYR A 856 -23.97 -25.86 6.09
C TYR A 856 -24.66 -24.49 6.16
N LYS A 857 -25.17 -24.19 7.35
CA LYS A 857 -25.66 -22.86 7.73
C LYS A 857 -25.29 -22.59 9.19
N VAL A 858 -25.31 -21.33 9.59
CA VAL A 858 -25.16 -20.98 11.02
C VAL A 858 -26.36 -21.52 11.78
N SER A 859 -26.12 -22.45 12.68
CA SER A 859 -27.14 -23.13 13.48
C SER A 859 -27.20 -22.65 14.93
N ALA A 860 -26.10 -22.17 15.49
CA ALA A 860 -26.03 -21.61 16.83
C ALA A 860 -24.91 -20.57 16.95
N ILE A 861 -25.12 -19.59 17.83
CA ILE A 861 -24.13 -18.60 18.23
C ILE A 861 -24.07 -18.58 19.78
N THR A 862 -22.84 -18.53 20.32
CA THR A 862 -22.64 -18.25 21.75
C THR A 862 -21.71 -17.06 21.92
N ILE A 863 -21.88 -16.31 23.01
CA ILE A 863 -20.97 -15.22 23.43
C ILE A 863 -20.47 -15.60 24.82
N ASP A 864 -19.17 -15.79 24.98
CA ASP A 864 -18.53 -16.24 26.22
C ASP A 864 -19.20 -17.49 26.80
N GLY A 865 -19.60 -18.42 25.93
CA GLY A 865 -20.28 -19.68 26.31
C GLY A 865 -21.79 -19.55 26.55
N ALA A 866 -22.34 -18.33 26.60
CA ALA A 866 -23.78 -18.12 26.71
C ALA A 866 -24.47 -18.15 25.35
N ALA A 867 -25.55 -18.90 25.21
CA ALA A 867 -26.31 -18.97 23.94
C ALA A 867 -26.90 -17.60 23.58
N TYR A 868 -26.76 -17.23 22.30
CA TYR A 868 -27.32 -16.02 21.75
C TYR A 868 -28.44 -16.38 20.75
N ASP A 869 -29.64 -15.83 20.97
CA ASP A 869 -30.77 -16.01 20.05
C ASP A 869 -30.75 -14.96 18.96
N PHE A 870 -30.48 -15.37 17.72
CA PHE A 870 -30.41 -14.49 16.55
C PHE A 870 -31.68 -14.50 15.68
N ALA A 871 -32.80 -15.08 16.18
CA ALA A 871 -34.13 -15.04 15.55
C ALA A 871 -34.15 -15.41 14.04
N GLY A 872 -33.31 -16.38 13.63
CA GLY A 872 -33.24 -16.91 12.26
C GLY A 872 -32.23 -16.22 11.33
N THR A 873 -31.84 -14.98 11.58
CA THR A 873 -30.76 -14.30 10.83
C THR A 873 -29.50 -14.25 11.69
N PRO A 874 -28.36 -14.82 11.27
CA PRO A 874 -27.15 -14.94 12.11
C PRO A 874 -26.45 -13.59 12.27
N VAL A 875 -27.07 -12.72 13.06
CA VAL A 875 -26.63 -11.35 13.33
C VAL A 875 -26.66 -11.10 14.84
N ILE A 876 -25.55 -10.63 15.39
CA ILE A 876 -25.48 -10.12 16.75
C ILE A 876 -25.74 -8.62 16.71
N LYS A 877 -26.73 -8.14 17.45
CA LYS A 877 -27.00 -6.71 17.57
C LYS A 877 -25.82 -5.96 18.18
N ARG A 878 -25.47 -4.80 17.60
CA ARG A 878 -24.38 -3.95 18.09
C ARG A 878 -24.45 -3.69 19.59
N ALA A 879 -25.62 -3.39 20.12
CA ALA A 879 -25.84 -3.13 21.54
C ALA A 879 -25.38 -4.29 22.43
N ASN A 880 -25.49 -5.55 21.96
CA ASN A 880 -25.02 -6.71 22.71
C ASN A 880 -23.49 -6.82 22.73
N ILE A 881 -22.82 -6.40 21.66
CA ILE A 881 -21.36 -6.32 21.60
C ILE A 881 -20.87 -5.18 22.51
N GLU A 882 -21.50 -4.00 22.43
CA GLU A 882 -21.14 -2.83 23.25
C GLU A 882 -21.36 -3.03 24.75
N ALA A 883 -22.26 -3.93 25.13
CA ALA A 883 -22.47 -4.32 26.52
C ALA A 883 -21.33 -5.18 27.12
N LEU A 884 -20.47 -5.73 26.28
CA LEU A 884 -19.29 -6.51 26.72
C LEU A 884 -18.20 -5.59 27.32
N SER A 885 -17.31 -6.15 28.13
CA SER A 885 -16.18 -5.40 28.69
C SER A 885 -15.21 -4.91 27.62
N LYS A 886 -14.66 -3.71 27.76
CA LYS A 886 -13.60 -3.19 26.87
C LYS A 886 -12.22 -3.81 27.13
N ASP A 887 -11.98 -4.24 28.37
CA ASP A 887 -10.65 -4.65 28.81
C ASP A 887 -10.42 -6.18 28.70
N ALA A 888 -11.38 -6.91 28.12
CA ALA A 888 -11.31 -8.35 27.94
C ALA A 888 -11.46 -8.75 26.48
N GLN A 889 -10.86 -9.89 26.12
CA GLN A 889 -11.17 -10.55 24.84
C GLN A 889 -12.40 -11.43 25.04
N HIS A 890 -13.41 -11.27 24.19
CA HIS A 890 -14.65 -12.03 24.20
C HIS A 890 -14.65 -13.10 23.11
N THR A 891 -15.14 -14.27 23.42
CA THR A 891 -15.23 -15.38 22.46
C THR A 891 -16.65 -15.51 21.91
N ILE A 892 -16.77 -15.42 20.59
CA ILE A 892 -18.00 -15.69 19.85
C ILE A 892 -17.81 -17.01 19.11
N GLU A 893 -18.58 -18.02 19.49
CA GLU A 893 -18.56 -19.31 18.78
C GLU A 893 -19.76 -19.38 17.83
N VAL A 894 -19.49 -19.77 16.59
CA VAL A 894 -20.47 -19.89 15.51
C VAL A 894 -20.47 -21.34 15.04
N THR A 895 -21.57 -22.05 15.27
CA THR A 895 -21.70 -23.46 14.88
C THR A 895 -22.31 -23.54 13.48
N LEU A 896 -21.64 -24.30 12.63
CA LEU A 896 -22.05 -24.57 11.24
C LEU A 896 -22.58 -26.03 11.16
N ALA A 897 -23.86 -26.20 10.80
CA ALA A 897 -24.51 -27.50 10.74
C ALA A 897 -25.37 -27.68 9.48
#